data_991b7200f37b14d22b780e08c80521d0
#
_entry.id   991b7200f37b14d22b780e08c80521d0
#
_cell.length_a   1.000
_cell.length_b   1.000
_cell.length_c   1.000
_cell.angle_alpha   90.00
_cell.angle_beta   90.00
_cell.angle_gamma   90.00
#
_symmetry.space_group_name_H-M   'P 1'
#
loop_
_entity.id
_entity.type
_entity.pdbx_description
1 polymer ?
#
loop_
_entity_poly.entity_id
_entity_poly.type
_entity_poly.pdbx_seq_one_letter_code
_entity_poly.pdbx_strand_id
1 'polypeptide(L)'
;SEAETLYEINAEACAYYREQLQNSEAGKNIALPYYHQQRGFSDEIIQEFQLGYSPARQDNHLIDDLEKKGYSEDYIVSSGIGVRFEGHPSYDRFHERITFPISNLSGKIVAFSCRTMKHDSDIAKYKNTNDTPIYTKGNEIYGLYQARKHILELDKCILVEGNADVVSMHQAGFNYTVAPLGTGFTFNQACVLRRFTHNIILLFDGDNAGIHANEVALQHLLPLGVMPRIVLLPQGDDPDSFSRRLSHEEAEKFIEENSINLVQFYFKTKLNESLNNPIRTAQVVREIVQKIALIPDRIIKMSLVKECSHLLQINEESVRRDVQQESLRIKEEEFRRIQQAQARAQYLERMAAEKTQAEEHYEAVAQLFAEEPQAPESAPEEDDSDIIGSSLLSAPIAEPAIAAVSKSILKKERIIMHYVAKYGMVQFSVMSIGENEVKPINIIQYLEQEFAVHGIVIHDDTMKRIFELGKNLVADFESDYIEFKEQLKIQEKEDFDKGVEEIREKNLDIDTIEKEEAMLNGRIKLKSAQKSEDYERKYFETYLCSHPDKEIRECGLKLVNERFRLSKIHSQQVADLSEFKKLPTLIPEAINNLRYEMLTQRINALQAQLKTEKNPEAVMQLMTEQMEMQKQRQHLSEKCLGIRVINP
;
A
#
# COMPACT_ATOMS: atom_id res chain seq x y z
N SER A 1 -16.50 -1.01 27.08
CA SER A 1 -15.37 -1.54 26.30
C SER A 1 -14.69 -0.40 25.55
N GLU A 2 -13.44 -0.57 25.17
CA GLU A 2 -12.68 0.46 24.41
C GLU A 2 -13.47 0.94 23.19
N ALA A 3 -14.03 0.05 22.41
CA ALA A 3 -14.87 0.37 21.26
C ALA A 3 -16.10 1.21 21.62
N GLU A 4 -16.74 0.94 22.75
CA GLU A 4 -17.89 1.68 23.22
C GLU A 4 -17.53 3.14 23.51
N THR A 5 -16.39 3.37 24.19
CA THR A 5 -15.88 4.71 24.48
C THR A 5 -15.58 5.50 23.18
N LEU A 6 -15.03 4.83 22.14
CA LEU A 6 -14.78 5.48 20.86
C LEU A 6 -16.09 5.88 20.15
N TYR A 7 -17.14 5.06 20.22
CA TYR A 7 -18.47 5.43 19.70
C TYR A 7 -19.07 6.63 20.44
N GLU A 8 -18.93 6.68 21.77
CA GLU A 8 -19.42 7.80 22.58
C GLU A 8 -18.68 9.10 22.21
N ILE A 9 -17.34 9.07 22.09
CA ILE A 9 -16.55 10.23 21.66
C ILE A 9 -17.01 10.75 20.28
N ASN A 10 -17.22 9.85 19.33
CA ASN A 10 -17.68 10.24 17.99
C ASN A 10 -19.12 10.79 18.02
N ALA A 11 -20.00 10.26 18.86
CA ALA A 11 -21.34 10.80 19.04
C ALA A 11 -21.32 12.20 19.66
N GLU A 12 -20.49 12.44 20.69
CA GLU A 12 -20.29 13.75 21.29
C GLU A 12 -19.69 14.77 20.29
N ALA A 13 -18.70 14.36 19.50
CA ALA A 13 -18.15 15.18 18.43
C ALA A 13 -19.20 15.55 17.38
N CYS A 14 -20.07 14.61 17.00
CA CYS A 14 -21.18 14.87 16.09
C CYS A 14 -22.16 15.89 16.68
N ALA A 15 -22.53 15.74 17.94
CA ALA A 15 -23.41 16.68 18.65
C ALA A 15 -22.78 18.08 18.71
N TYR A 16 -21.48 18.16 19.03
CA TYR A 16 -20.73 19.42 19.06
C TYR A 16 -20.72 20.11 17.68
N TYR A 17 -20.39 19.40 16.60
CA TYR A 17 -20.37 20.00 15.25
C TYR A 17 -21.77 20.47 14.80
N ARG A 18 -22.84 19.76 15.17
CA ARG A 18 -24.21 20.20 14.91
C ARG A 18 -24.57 21.46 15.71
N GLU A 19 -24.15 21.52 16.97
CA GLU A 19 -24.33 22.71 17.82
C GLU A 19 -23.55 23.91 17.24
N GLN A 20 -22.29 23.72 16.82
CA GLN A 20 -21.49 24.75 16.17
C GLN A 20 -22.14 25.27 14.88
N LEU A 21 -22.76 24.39 14.07
CA LEU A 21 -23.48 24.80 12.87
C LEU A 21 -24.64 25.76 13.21
N GLN A 22 -25.39 25.48 14.26
CA GLN A 22 -26.60 26.24 14.62
C GLN A 22 -26.32 27.47 15.48
N ASN A 23 -25.29 27.45 16.34
CA ASN A 23 -25.12 28.42 17.38
C ASN A 23 -23.91 29.33 17.20
N SER A 24 -22.81 28.88 16.58
CA SER A 24 -21.64 29.70 16.34
C SER A 24 -21.88 30.79 15.27
N GLU A 25 -21.17 31.91 15.38
CA GLU A 25 -21.24 32.97 14.38
C GLU A 25 -20.83 32.51 12.99
N ALA A 26 -19.74 31.76 12.89
CA ALA A 26 -19.28 31.19 11.62
C ALA A 26 -20.26 30.11 11.07
N GLY A 27 -20.87 29.32 11.96
CA GLY A 27 -21.92 28.37 11.58
C GLY A 27 -23.08 29.06 10.90
N LYS A 28 -23.62 30.11 11.53
CA LYS A 28 -24.79 30.89 11.01
C LYS A 28 -24.46 31.67 9.74
N ASN A 29 -23.29 32.32 9.69
CA ASN A 29 -22.98 33.28 8.64
C ASN A 29 -22.23 32.67 7.45
N ILE A 30 -21.62 31.49 7.61
CA ILE A 30 -20.81 30.83 6.56
C ILE A 30 -21.32 29.43 6.26
N ALA A 31 -21.43 28.53 7.25
CA ALA A 31 -21.71 27.14 7.02
C ALA A 31 -23.20 26.87 6.62
N LEU A 32 -24.16 27.49 7.33
CA LEU A 32 -25.58 27.36 6.96
C LEU A 32 -25.88 27.97 5.57
N PRO A 33 -25.40 29.18 5.21
CA PRO A 33 -25.53 29.68 3.85
C PRO A 33 -24.88 28.76 2.80
N TYR A 34 -23.76 28.12 3.11
CA TYR A 34 -23.17 27.14 2.20
C TYR A 34 -24.12 25.95 1.96
N TYR A 35 -24.70 25.38 3.02
CA TYR A 35 -25.64 24.27 2.89
C TYR A 35 -26.91 24.71 2.12
N HIS A 36 -27.53 25.82 2.52
CA HIS A 36 -28.80 26.27 1.93
C HIS A 36 -28.68 26.86 0.55
N GLN A 37 -27.71 27.80 0.36
CA GLN A 37 -27.63 28.57 -0.89
C GLN A 37 -26.76 27.88 -1.94
N GLN A 38 -25.62 27.31 -1.56
CA GLN A 38 -24.73 26.69 -2.53
C GLN A 38 -25.13 25.22 -2.81
N ARG A 39 -25.54 24.46 -1.79
CA ARG A 39 -25.95 23.07 -1.92
C ARG A 39 -27.45 22.89 -2.08
N GLY A 40 -28.27 23.87 -1.67
CA GLY A 40 -29.71 23.77 -1.71
C GLY A 40 -30.29 22.78 -0.71
N PHE A 41 -29.54 22.44 0.35
CA PHE A 41 -30.00 21.47 1.36
C PHE A 41 -31.05 22.10 2.28
N SER A 42 -32.12 21.36 2.54
CA SER A 42 -33.16 21.74 3.50
C SER A 42 -32.71 21.44 4.95
N ASP A 43 -33.42 22.03 5.92
CA ASP A 43 -33.16 21.76 7.34
C ASP A 43 -33.41 20.26 7.70
N GLU A 44 -34.40 19.65 7.06
CA GLU A 44 -34.76 18.25 7.27
C GLU A 44 -33.61 17.34 6.84
N ILE A 45 -33.02 17.56 5.65
CA ILE A 45 -31.93 16.71 5.15
C ILE A 45 -30.63 16.95 5.96
N ILE A 46 -30.37 18.19 6.39
CA ILE A 46 -29.24 18.54 7.27
C ILE A 46 -29.40 17.78 8.61
N GLN A 47 -30.60 17.70 9.14
CA GLN A 47 -30.89 16.96 10.38
C GLN A 47 -30.80 15.45 10.19
N GLU A 48 -31.34 14.90 9.09
CA GLU A 48 -31.33 13.47 8.78
C GLU A 48 -29.89 12.92 8.68
N PHE A 49 -29.02 13.64 7.97
CA PHE A 49 -27.60 13.29 7.81
C PHE A 49 -26.71 13.82 8.94
N GLN A 50 -27.29 14.48 9.94
CA GLN A 50 -26.58 15.02 11.09
C GLN A 50 -25.41 15.94 10.70
N LEU A 51 -25.58 16.72 9.61
CA LEU A 51 -24.54 17.59 9.10
C LEU A 51 -24.17 18.67 10.13
N GLY A 52 -22.92 19.07 10.16
CA GLY A 52 -22.41 19.99 11.15
C GLY A 52 -21.30 20.90 10.60
N TYR A 53 -20.71 21.67 11.50
CA TYR A 53 -19.60 22.56 11.19
C TYR A 53 -18.50 22.45 12.24
N SER A 54 -17.27 22.27 11.83
CA SER A 54 -16.09 22.36 12.68
C SER A 54 -15.52 23.79 12.61
N PRO A 55 -15.44 24.52 13.73
CA PRO A 55 -15.01 25.91 13.78
C PRO A 55 -13.54 26.11 13.41
N ALA A 56 -13.10 27.36 13.34
CA ALA A 56 -11.68 27.71 13.24
C ALA A 56 -10.91 27.20 14.47
N ARG A 57 -9.62 26.93 14.29
CA ARG A 57 -8.82 26.28 15.34
C ARG A 57 -8.82 27.02 16.69
N GLN A 58 -8.82 28.36 16.65
CA GLN A 58 -8.87 29.20 17.84
C GLN A 58 -10.25 29.18 18.54
N ASP A 59 -11.31 28.82 17.83
CA ASP A 59 -12.68 28.80 18.32
C ASP A 59 -13.18 27.36 18.55
N ASN A 60 -12.33 26.37 18.33
CA ASN A 60 -12.66 24.96 18.48
C ASN A 60 -12.23 24.45 19.85
N HIS A 61 -13.22 24.14 20.68
CA HIS A 61 -13.05 23.66 22.05
C HIS A 61 -13.47 22.19 22.21
N LEU A 62 -13.62 21.43 21.12
CA LEU A 62 -14.12 20.06 21.17
C LEU A 62 -13.28 19.15 22.09
N ILE A 63 -11.94 19.19 21.92
CA ILE A 63 -11.05 18.36 22.74
C ILE A 63 -11.15 18.74 24.22
N ASP A 64 -11.10 20.05 24.54
CA ASP A 64 -11.24 20.53 25.90
C ASP A 64 -12.58 20.09 26.55
N ASP A 65 -13.65 20.06 25.76
CA ASP A 65 -14.98 19.66 26.25
C ASP A 65 -15.08 18.13 26.42
N LEU A 66 -14.44 17.35 25.56
CA LEU A 66 -14.32 15.90 25.71
C LEU A 66 -13.49 15.53 26.96
N GLU A 67 -12.38 16.22 27.20
CA GLU A 67 -11.55 16.04 28.40
C GLU A 67 -12.31 16.39 29.68
N LYS A 68 -13.08 17.51 29.70
CA LYS A 68 -13.96 17.87 30.84
C LYS A 68 -15.04 16.83 31.10
N LYS A 69 -15.51 16.12 30.09
CA LYS A 69 -16.43 14.99 30.21
C LYS A 69 -15.76 13.70 30.70
N GLY A 70 -14.43 13.70 30.87
CA GLY A 70 -13.66 12.60 31.44
C GLY A 70 -13.07 11.64 30.42
N TYR A 71 -13.10 11.95 29.14
CA TYR A 71 -12.42 11.14 28.12
C TYR A 71 -10.91 11.43 28.14
N SER A 72 -10.09 10.38 28.14
CA SER A 72 -8.64 10.55 28.08
C SER A 72 -8.17 10.98 26.69
N GLU A 73 -7.08 11.72 26.62
CA GLU A 73 -6.44 12.15 25.39
C GLU A 73 -6.15 10.97 24.45
N ASP A 74 -5.72 9.82 24.98
CA ASP A 74 -5.44 8.61 24.18
C ASP A 74 -6.70 8.08 23.47
N TYR A 75 -7.86 8.08 24.11
CA TYR A 75 -9.12 7.70 23.48
C TYR A 75 -9.60 8.73 22.45
N ILE A 76 -9.41 10.03 22.72
CA ILE A 76 -9.76 11.09 21.76
C ILE A 76 -8.90 10.98 20.50
N VAL A 77 -7.61 10.68 20.61
CA VAL A 77 -6.72 10.44 19.48
C VAL A 77 -7.07 9.14 18.76
N SER A 78 -7.34 8.06 19.51
CA SER A 78 -7.72 6.76 18.95
C SER A 78 -9.07 6.78 18.21
N SER A 79 -10.00 7.68 18.58
CA SER A 79 -11.26 7.90 17.88
C SER A 79 -11.08 8.57 16.50
N GLY A 80 -9.90 9.16 16.24
CA GLY A 80 -9.59 9.89 15.02
C GLY A 80 -10.09 11.35 15.00
N ILE A 81 -10.68 11.83 16.09
CA ILE A 81 -11.07 13.24 16.28
C ILE A 81 -9.86 14.09 16.64
N GLY A 82 -9.00 13.63 17.55
CA GLY A 82 -7.78 14.29 17.95
C GLY A 82 -6.58 13.90 17.10
N VAL A 83 -5.61 14.80 17.00
CA VAL A 83 -4.28 14.56 16.45
C VAL A 83 -3.25 15.01 17.46
N ARG A 84 -2.29 14.13 17.78
CA ARG A 84 -1.20 14.41 18.69
C ARG A 84 0.13 14.29 17.98
N PHE A 85 1.00 15.29 18.18
CA PHE A 85 2.41 15.23 17.80
C PHE A 85 3.27 15.11 19.07
N GLU A 86 4.37 14.41 18.96
CA GLU A 86 5.29 14.23 20.08
C GLU A 86 5.73 15.58 20.66
N GLY A 87 5.52 15.79 21.98
CA GLY A 87 5.84 17.04 22.68
C GLY A 87 4.81 18.17 22.55
N HIS A 88 3.66 17.95 21.92
CA HIS A 88 2.59 18.95 21.80
C HIS A 88 1.26 18.41 22.31
N PRO A 89 0.38 19.29 22.87
CA PRO A 89 -0.98 18.92 23.22
C PRO A 89 -1.76 18.47 21.95
N SER A 90 -2.70 17.57 22.13
CA SER A 90 -3.59 17.19 21.03
C SER A 90 -4.49 18.36 20.61
N TYR A 91 -4.84 18.34 19.34
CA TYR A 91 -5.75 19.33 18.76
C TYR A 91 -6.77 18.63 17.85
N ASP A 92 -7.91 19.30 17.60
CA ASP A 92 -8.94 18.78 16.72
C ASP A 92 -8.38 18.59 15.31
N ARG A 93 -8.68 17.44 14.75
CA ARG A 93 -8.29 17.07 13.37
C ARG A 93 -8.93 17.98 12.33
N PHE A 94 -10.14 18.43 12.58
CA PHE A 94 -10.96 19.18 11.64
C PHE A 94 -11.14 20.61 12.11
N HIS A 95 -10.98 21.55 11.20
CA HIS A 95 -11.22 22.98 11.47
C HIS A 95 -11.59 23.70 10.17
N GLU A 96 -12.47 24.70 10.28
CA GLU A 96 -13.05 25.49 9.19
C GLU A 96 -13.65 24.61 8.07
N ARG A 97 -14.40 23.57 8.46
CA ARG A 97 -14.99 22.60 7.53
C ARG A 97 -16.43 22.26 7.90
N ILE A 98 -17.24 22.05 6.87
CA ILE A 98 -18.52 21.36 7.03
C ILE A 98 -18.27 19.87 7.25
N THR A 99 -19.09 19.23 8.10
CA THR A 99 -18.87 17.84 8.51
C THR A 99 -19.99 16.93 8.02
N PHE A 100 -19.60 15.78 7.50
CA PHE A 100 -20.44 14.68 7.08
C PHE A 100 -20.13 13.49 8.00
N PRO A 101 -20.96 13.21 9.02
CA PRO A 101 -20.77 12.06 9.89
C PRO A 101 -20.97 10.75 9.13
N ILE A 102 -20.11 9.77 9.42
CA ILE A 102 -20.16 8.43 8.83
C ILE A 102 -20.72 7.48 9.88
N SER A 103 -21.83 6.85 9.56
CA SER A 103 -22.47 5.87 10.43
C SER A 103 -22.21 4.45 9.95
N ASN A 104 -21.99 3.52 10.88
CA ASN A 104 -22.01 2.10 10.59
C ASN A 104 -23.44 1.58 10.37
N LEU A 105 -23.61 0.30 10.06
CA LEU A 105 -24.92 -0.32 9.82
C LEU A 105 -25.89 -0.26 11.01
N SER A 106 -25.40 -0.09 12.24
CA SER A 106 -26.23 0.08 13.43
C SER A 106 -26.60 1.53 13.74
N GLY A 107 -26.10 2.48 12.95
CA GLY A 107 -26.36 3.92 13.11
C GLY A 107 -25.43 4.63 14.09
N LYS A 108 -24.42 3.95 14.63
CA LYS A 108 -23.39 4.59 15.47
C LYS A 108 -22.42 5.36 14.58
N ILE A 109 -22.07 6.59 14.98
CA ILE A 109 -21.08 7.41 14.29
C ILE A 109 -19.69 6.79 14.49
N VAL A 110 -18.99 6.49 13.40
CA VAL A 110 -17.67 5.84 13.43
C VAL A 110 -16.55 6.74 12.94
N ALA A 111 -16.86 7.78 12.16
CA ALA A 111 -15.90 8.66 11.53
C ALA A 111 -16.56 9.93 10.98
N PHE A 112 -15.75 10.82 10.42
CA PHE A 112 -16.20 12.04 9.74
C PHE A 112 -15.47 12.23 8.41
N SER A 113 -16.21 12.74 7.44
CA SER A 113 -15.68 13.31 6.21
C SER A 113 -15.96 14.81 6.24
N CYS A 114 -14.93 15.63 6.13
CA CYS A 114 -15.04 17.07 6.32
C CYS A 114 -14.56 17.82 5.10
N ARG A 115 -15.42 18.70 4.54
CA ARG A 115 -15.15 19.46 3.32
C ARG A 115 -14.83 20.91 3.64
N THR A 116 -13.76 21.44 3.01
CA THR A 116 -13.51 22.90 3.07
C THR A 116 -14.54 23.67 2.23
N MET A 117 -14.91 24.85 2.72
CA MET A 117 -15.72 25.80 1.98
C MET A 117 -14.86 26.81 1.20
N LYS A 118 -13.53 26.80 1.43
CA LYS A 118 -12.57 27.67 0.74
C LYS A 118 -12.27 27.12 -0.66
N HIS A 119 -12.16 28.02 -1.63
CA HIS A 119 -11.73 27.71 -3.00
C HIS A 119 -10.22 27.90 -3.15
N ASP A 120 -9.45 27.24 -2.27
CA ASP A 120 -7.98 27.30 -2.29
C ASP A 120 -7.44 25.98 -2.83
N SER A 121 -6.60 26.04 -3.87
CA SER A 121 -5.99 24.86 -4.50
C SER A 121 -5.02 24.12 -3.59
N ASP A 122 -4.46 24.80 -2.59
CA ASP A 122 -3.45 24.24 -1.69
C ASP A 122 -4.08 23.47 -0.52
N ILE A 123 -5.40 23.59 -0.34
CA ILE A 123 -6.14 22.92 0.73
C ILE A 123 -6.93 21.74 0.16
N ALA A 124 -6.66 20.53 0.65
CA ALA A 124 -7.43 19.35 0.25
C ALA A 124 -8.94 19.57 0.45
N LYS A 125 -9.73 19.41 -0.64
CA LYS A 125 -11.18 19.64 -0.67
C LYS A 125 -11.89 18.83 0.44
N TYR A 126 -11.54 17.55 0.60
CA TYR A 126 -12.04 16.68 1.65
C TYR A 126 -10.91 16.21 2.57
N LYS A 127 -11.19 16.15 3.87
CA LYS A 127 -10.35 15.55 4.89
C LYS A 127 -11.18 14.54 5.66
N ASN A 128 -10.78 13.28 5.61
CA ASN A 128 -11.50 12.19 6.28
C ASN A 128 -10.78 11.75 7.56
N THR A 129 -11.51 11.13 8.48
CA THR A 129 -10.92 10.37 9.58
C THR A 129 -10.00 9.29 9.01
N ASN A 130 -8.86 9.05 9.66
CA ASN A 130 -8.00 7.89 9.34
C ASN A 130 -8.66 6.61 9.88
N ASP A 131 -8.13 5.44 9.49
CA ASP A 131 -8.56 4.19 10.07
C ASP A 131 -8.35 4.19 11.59
N THR A 132 -9.34 3.71 12.31
CA THR A 132 -9.41 3.61 13.77
C THR A 132 -9.81 2.19 14.18
N PRO A 133 -9.76 1.82 15.47
CA PRO A 133 -10.27 0.51 15.91
C PRO A 133 -11.74 0.23 15.56
N ILE A 134 -12.55 1.28 15.34
CA ILE A 134 -13.99 1.17 15.00
C ILE A 134 -14.34 1.60 13.57
N TYR A 135 -13.35 2.01 12.77
CA TYR A 135 -13.57 2.51 11.41
C TYR A 135 -12.46 2.08 10.47
N THR A 136 -12.84 1.43 9.37
CA THR A 136 -11.95 1.14 8.24
C THR A 136 -12.57 1.71 6.97
N LYS A 137 -11.90 2.69 6.38
CA LYS A 137 -12.39 3.48 5.24
C LYS A 137 -12.86 2.63 4.06
N GLY A 138 -12.16 1.54 3.76
CA GLY A 138 -12.51 0.64 2.66
C GLY A 138 -13.69 -0.31 2.94
N ASN A 139 -14.24 -0.33 4.15
CA ASN A 139 -15.35 -1.22 4.53
C ASN A 139 -16.67 -0.47 4.70
N GLU A 140 -16.61 0.82 5.04
CA GLU A 140 -17.80 1.62 5.28
C GLU A 140 -18.30 2.31 4.01
N ILE A 141 -19.61 2.55 3.94
CA ILE A 141 -20.28 3.18 2.80
C ILE A 141 -21.11 4.34 3.33
N TYR A 142 -20.89 5.53 2.79
CA TYR A 142 -21.63 6.72 3.18
C TYR A 142 -23.11 6.64 2.78
N GLY A 143 -23.97 7.01 3.68
CA GLY A 143 -25.43 7.00 3.47
C GLY A 143 -26.09 5.61 3.58
N LEU A 144 -25.33 4.53 3.77
CA LEU A 144 -25.91 3.18 3.78
C LEU A 144 -26.84 2.98 4.98
N TYR A 145 -26.56 3.55 6.14
CA TYR A 145 -27.46 3.48 7.29
C TYR A 145 -28.83 4.09 6.97
N GLN A 146 -28.87 5.25 6.35
CA GLN A 146 -30.09 5.92 5.93
C GLN A 146 -30.79 5.13 4.80
N ALA A 147 -30.03 4.70 3.80
CA ALA A 147 -30.53 4.07 2.59
C ALA A 147 -31.01 2.60 2.77
N ARG A 148 -30.46 1.85 3.75
CA ARG A 148 -30.61 0.38 3.84
C ARG A 148 -32.03 -0.13 3.78
N LYS A 149 -32.99 0.57 4.43
CA LYS A 149 -34.38 0.20 4.43
C LYS A 149 -35.03 0.35 3.05
N HIS A 150 -34.77 1.47 2.40
CA HIS A 150 -35.25 1.77 1.06
C HIS A 150 -34.62 0.87 -0.01
N ILE A 151 -33.32 0.54 0.15
CA ILE A 151 -32.66 -0.43 -0.74
C ILE A 151 -33.35 -1.80 -0.67
N LEU A 152 -33.67 -2.28 0.53
CA LEU A 152 -34.36 -3.57 0.73
C LEU A 152 -35.81 -3.54 0.22
N GLU A 153 -36.53 -2.44 0.43
CA GLU A 153 -37.93 -2.28 0.00
C GLU A 153 -38.06 -2.18 -1.52
N LEU A 154 -37.12 -1.46 -2.17
CA LEU A 154 -37.16 -1.20 -3.61
C LEU A 154 -36.32 -2.17 -4.43
N ASP A 155 -35.51 -3.02 -3.76
CA ASP A 155 -34.51 -3.90 -4.37
C ASP A 155 -33.64 -3.18 -5.41
N LYS A 156 -33.22 -1.95 -5.10
CA LYS A 156 -32.32 -1.14 -5.96
C LYS A 156 -31.46 -0.21 -5.13
N CYS A 157 -30.26 0.10 -5.63
CA CYS A 157 -29.29 1.01 -5.00
C CYS A 157 -28.65 1.89 -6.07
N ILE A 158 -28.52 3.19 -5.82
CA ILE A 158 -27.72 4.10 -6.63
C ILE A 158 -26.37 4.31 -5.94
N LEU A 159 -25.27 4.11 -6.67
CA LEU A 159 -23.92 4.39 -6.22
C LEU A 159 -23.40 5.64 -6.93
N VAL A 160 -23.05 6.67 -6.14
CA VAL A 160 -22.48 7.96 -6.58
C VAL A 160 -21.06 8.13 -6.05
N GLU A 161 -20.35 9.22 -6.41
CA GLU A 161 -18.95 9.41 -6.02
C GLU A 161 -18.76 9.99 -4.62
N GLY A 162 -19.60 10.95 -4.22
CA GLY A 162 -19.33 11.79 -3.06
C GLY A 162 -20.46 11.85 -2.04
N ASN A 163 -20.10 12.28 -0.82
CA ASN A 163 -21.04 12.41 0.28
C ASN A 163 -22.12 13.47 0.00
N ALA A 164 -21.74 14.59 -0.63
CA ALA A 164 -22.68 15.65 -0.97
C ALA A 164 -23.71 15.17 -2.01
N ASP A 165 -23.31 14.32 -2.95
CA ASP A 165 -24.18 13.75 -3.97
C ASP A 165 -25.22 12.84 -3.33
N VAL A 166 -24.82 12.03 -2.34
CA VAL A 166 -25.74 11.21 -1.55
C VAL A 166 -26.82 12.08 -0.90
N VAL A 167 -26.40 13.15 -0.21
CA VAL A 167 -27.35 14.04 0.49
C VAL A 167 -28.30 14.71 -0.49
N SER A 168 -27.80 15.22 -1.63
CA SER A 168 -28.62 15.82 -2.71
C SER A 168 -29.62 14.82 -3.30
N MET A 169 -29.17 13.60 -3.59
CA MET A 169 -30.02 12.55 -4.13
C MET A 169 -31.11 12.11 -3.14
N HIS A 170 -30.79 11.97 -1.84
CA HIS A 170 -31.79 11.70 -0.82
C HIS A 170 -32.84 12.80 -0.74
N GLN A 171 -32.40 14.08 -0.76
CA GLN A 171 -33.33 15.21 -0.78
C GLN A 171 -34.24 15.21 -2.00
N ALA A 172 -33.73 14.76 -3.15
CA ALA A 172 -34.53 14.63 -4.38
C ALA A 172 -35.44 13.37 -4.38
N GLY A 173 -35.50 12.60 -3.28
CA GLY A 173 -36.35 11.42 -3.12
C GLY A 173 -35.70 10.10 -3.49
N PHE A 174 -34.43 10.07 -3.88
CA PHE A 174 -33.66 8.85 -4.17
C PHE A 174 -33.00 8.30 -2.89
N ASN A 175 -33.83 7.95 -1.89
CA ASN A 175 -33.40 7.54 -0.54
C ASN A 175 -32.67 6.20 -0.49
N TYR A 176 -32.31 5.62 -1.62
CA TYR A 176 -31.53 4.41 -1.81
C TYR A 176 -30.16 4.70 -2.44
N THR A 177 -29.65 5.93 -2.30
CA THR A 177 -28.35 6.36 -2.82
C THR A 177 -27.27 6.27 -1.76
N VAL A 178 -26.08 5.80 -2.15
CA VAL A 178 -24.89 5.63 -1.30
C VAL A 178 -23.61 6.02 -2.05
N ALA A 179 -22.51 6.22 -1.32
CA ALA A 179 -21.21 6.53 -1.91
C ALA A 179 -20.05 5.84 -1.18
N PRO A 180 -18.90 5.61 -1.84
CA PRO A 180 -17.65 5.25 -1.18
C PRO A 180 -17.08 6.44 -0.39
N LEU A 181 -16.05 6.22 0.42
CA LEU A 181 -15.50 7.21 1.34
C LEU A 181 -14.12 7.74 0.90
N GLY A 182 -14.10 8.55 -0.18
CA GLY A 182 -12.92 9.32 -0.59
C GLY A 182 -11.68 8.52 -1.03
N THR A 183 -11.84 7.23 -1.25
CA THR A 183 -11.02 6.33 -2.06
C THR A 183 -11.95 5.69 -3.07
N GLY A 184 -11.46 5.24 -4.20
CA GLY A 184 -12.30 4.52 -5.15
C GLY A 184 -13.10 3.40 -4.45
N PHE A 185 -14.21 3.02 -5.03
CA PHE A 185 -15.06 1.94 -4.56
C PHE A 185 -14.26 0.63 -4.39
N THR A 186 -14.41 -0.07 -3.27
CA THR A 186 -13.61 -1.25 -2.92
C THR A 186 -14.37 -2.55 -3.06
N PHE A 187 -13.64 -3.68 -3.15
CA PHE A 187 -14.24 -5.00 -3.15
C PHE A 187 -15.04 -5.30 -1.85
N ASN A 188 -14.55 -4.86 -0.69
CA ASN A 188 -15.27 -5.03 0.58
C ASN A 188 -16.59 -4.26 0.59
N GLN A 189 -16.60 -3.03 0.08
CA GLN A 189 -17.83 -2.24 -0.08
C GLN A 189 -18.80 -2.91 -1.06
N ALA A 190 -18.31 -3.50 -2.16
CA ALA A 190 -19.12 -4.29 -3.08
C ALA A 190 -19.75 -5.51 -2.39
N CYS A 191 -18.99 -6.23 -1.56
CA CYS A 191 -19.50 -7.34 -0.75
C CYS A 191 -20.59 -6.90 0.24
N VAL A 192 -20.44 -5.72 0.84
CA VAL A 192 -21.46 -5.15 1.74
C VAL A 192 -22.73 -4.83 0.96
N LEU A 193 -22.66 -4.09 -0.16
CA LEU A 193 -23.84 -3.71 -0.95
C LEU A 193 -24.60 -4.92 -1.51
N ARG A 194 -23.88 -5.94 -1.99
CA ARG A 194 -24.48 -7.18 -2.50
C ARG A 194 -25.40 -7.86 -1.49
N ARG A 195 -25.17 -7.69 -0.19
CA ARG A 195 -26.04 -8.27 0.87
C ARG A 195 -27.41 -7.62 0.93
N PHE A 196 -27.56 -6.42 0.38
CA PHE A 196 -28.81 -5.66 0.36
C PHE A 196 -29.54 -5.79 -0.98
N THR A 197 -28.82 -5.71 -2.10
CA THR A 197 -29.40 -5.84 -3.45
C THR A 197 -28.36 -6.25 -4.49
N HIS A 198 -28.82 -6.87 -5.59
CA HIS A 198 -28.03 -7.11 -6.80
C HIS A 198 -28.30 -6.04 -7.89
N ASN A 199 -29.30 -5.17 -7.69
CA ASN A 199 -29.72 -4.15 -8.64
C ASN A 199 -29.04 -2.81 -8.32
N ILE A 200 -27.80 -2.66 -8.76
CA ILE A 200 -26.98 -1.46 -8.52
C ILE A 200 -26.98 -0.59 -9.79
N ILE A 201 -27.19 0.70 -9.61
CA ILE A 201 -27.12 1.72 -10.64
C ILE A 201 -25.88 2.57 -10.33
N LEU A 202 -24.94 2.66 -11.28
CA LEU A 202 -23.78 3.54 -11.19
C LEU A 202 -24.16 4.88 -11.80
N LEU A 203 -24.15 5.93 -11.00
CA LEU A 203 -24.45 7.30 -11.40
C LEU A 203 -23.30 8.21 -10.96
N PHE A 204 -22.25 8.25 -11.75
CA PHE A 204 -21.02 9.01 -11.47
C PHE A 204 -20.96 10.27 -12.32
N ASP A 205 -19.99 11.15 -12.04
CA ASP A 205 -19.79 12.42 -12.72
C ASP A 205 -19.64 12.23 -14.25
N GLY A 206 -20.12 13.18 -15.02
CA GLY A 206 -20.10 13.15 -16.50
C GLY A 206 -18.74 13.51 -17.10
N ASP A 207 -17.63 13.19 -16.41
CA ASP A 207 -16.26 13.49 -16.82
C ASP A 207 -15.38 12.22 -16.88
N ASN A 208 -14.09 12.39 -17.19
CA ASN A 208 -13.14 11.27 -17.27
C ASN A 208 -12.90 10.58 -15.91
N ALA A 209 -13.04 11.29 -14.79
CA ALA A 209 -12.90 10.71 -13.46
C ALA A 209 -14.09 9.78 -13.17
N GLY A 210 -15.31 10.21 -13.50
CA GLY A 210 -16.50 9.37 -13.37
C GLY A 210 -16.50 8.15 -14.31
N ILE A 211 -15.93 8.27 -15.53
CA ILE A 211 -15.71 7.10 -16.39
C ILE A 211 -14.79 6.10 -15.71
N HIS A 212 -13.68 6.56 -15.13
CA HIS A 212 -12.76 5.69 -14.39
C HIS A 212 -13.41 5.08 -13.13
N ALA A 213 -14.22 5.85 -12.41
CA ALA A 213 -14.96 5.35 -11.25
C ALA A 213 -15.92 4.19 -11.63
N ASN A 214 -16.59 4.30 -12.79
CA ASN A 214 -17.40 3.20 -13.35
C ASN A 214 -16.56 1.94 -13.59
N GLU A 215 -15.36 2.07 -14.19
CA GLU A 215 -14.46 0.93 -14.45
C GLU A 215 -14.00 0.25 -13.18
N VAL A 216 -13.71 1.02 -12.11
CA VAL A 216 -13.34 0.51 -10.79
C VAL A 216 -14.52 -0.21 -10.15
N ALA A 217 -15.72 0.37 -10.19
CA ALA A 217 -16.92 -0.27 -9.65
C ALA A 217 -17.23 -1.59 -10.36
N LEU A 218 -17.16 -1.63 -11.69
CA LEU A 218 -17.29 -2.86 -12.49
C LEU A 218 -16.30 -3.94 -12.05
N GLN A 219 -15.02 -3.56 -11.81
CA GLN A 219 -13.98 -4.50 -11.40
C GLN A 219 -14.32 -5.23 -10.09
N HIS A 220 -15.05 -4.58 -9.19
CA HIS A 220 -15.41 -5.13 -7.88
C HIS A 220 -16.80 -5.80 -7.85
N LEU A 221 -17.74 -5.35 -8.66
CA LEU A 221 -19.11 -5.86 -8.67
C LEU A 221 -19.28 -7.12 -9.53
N LEU A 222 -18.64 -7.15 -10.71
CA LEU A 222 -18.80 -8.27 -11.66
C LEU A 222 -18.36 -9.64 -11.10
N PRO A 223 -17.24 -9.78 -10.36
CA PRO A 223 -16.86 -11.05 -9.75
C PRO A 223 -17.88 -11.57 -8.73
N LEU A 224 -18.64 -10.66 -8.12
CA LEU A 224 -19.69 -10.99 -7.16
C LEU A 224 -21.02 -11.41 -7.82
N GLY A 225 -21.09 -11.44 -9.16
CA GLY A 225 -22.31 -11.73 -9.91
C GLY A 225 -23.29 -10.56 -9.94
N VAL A 226 -22.87 -9.37 -9.56
CA VAL A 226 -23.67 -8.15 -9.64
C VAL A 226 -23.44 -7.51 -11.01
N MET A 227 -24.53 -7.30 -11.76
CA MET A 227 -24.53 -6.68 -13.09
C MET A 227 -25.06 -5.24 -12.96
N PRO A 228 -24.21 -4.24 -12.70
CA PRO A 228 -24.71 -2.90 -12.50
C PRO A 228 -25.23 -2.30 -13.82
N ARG A 229 -26.24 -1.45 -13.72
CA ARG A 229 -26.66 -0.54 -14.77
C ARG A 229 -25.83 0.74 -14.66
N ILE A 230 -25.38 1.29 -15.75
CA ILE A 230 -24.54 2.49 -15.78
C ILE A 230 -25.34 3.62 -16.44
N VAL A 231 -25.41 4.76 -15.78
CA VAL A 231 -26.02 5.98 -16.34
C VAL A 231 -24.93 7.01 -16.56
N LEU A 232 -24.73 7.37 -17.81
CA LEU A 232 -23.78 8.43 -18.18
C LEU A 232 -24.48 9.79 -18.09
N LEU A 233 -24.04 10.61 -17.16
CA LEU A 233 -24.49 12.00 -17.08
C LEU A 233 -23.91 12.83 -18.24
N PRO A 234 -24.60 13.90 -18.68
CA PRO A 234 -24.04 14.87 -19.62
C PRO A 234 -22.72 15.45 -19.13
N GLN A 235 -21.84 15.82 -20.05
CA GLN A 235 -20.53 16.38 -19.72
C GLN A 235 -20.70 17.64 -18.86
N GLY A 236 -20.02 17.64 -17.70
CA GLY A 236 -20.04 18.74 -16.73
C GLY A 236 -21.17 18.66 -15.71
N ASP A 237 -22.05 17.67 -15.80
CA ASP A 237 -23.03 17.35 -14.75
C ASP A 237 -22.44 16.37 -13.72
N ASP A 238 -22.83 16.54 -12.47
CA ASP A 238 -22.64 15.60 -11.37
C ASP A 238 -24.00 15.19 -10.77
N PRO A 239 -24.10 14.17 -9.93
CA PRO A 239 -25.37 13.75 -9.33
C PRO A 239 -26.07 14.86 -8.51
N ASP A 240 -25.31 15.77 -7.87
CA ASP A 240 -25.84 16.94 -7.15
C ASP A 240 -26.56 17.90 -8.11
N SER A 241 -25.90 18.35 -9.17
CA SER A 241 -26.50 19.25 -10.17
C SER A 241 -27.66 18.61 -10.92
N PHE A 242 -27.52 17.31 -11.25
CA PHE A 242 -28.57 16.52 -11.91
C PHE A 242 -29.84 16.46 -11.07
N SER A 243 -29.71 16.10 -9.77
CA SER A 243 -30.85 15.96 -8.86
C SER A 243 -31.56 17.28 -8.54
N ARG A 244 -30.85 18.42 -8.61
CA ARG A 244 -31.43 19.75 -8.37
C ARG A 244 -32.12 20.35 -9.60
N ARG A 245 -31.72 19.92 -10.80
CA ARG A 245 -32.23 20.46 -12.06
C ARG A 245 -33.55 19.82 -12.48
N LEU A 246 -33.76 18.55 -12.18
CA LEU A 246 -34.90 17.75 -12.59
C LEU A 246 -35.85 17.47 -11.41
N SER A 247 -37.13 17.35 -11.71
CA SER A 247 -38.08 16.74 -10.75
C SER A 247 -37.74 15.26 -10.51
N HIS A 248 -38.19 14.70 -9.43
CA HIS A 248 -37.99 13.28 -9.13
C HIS A 248 -38.42 12.36 -10.28
N GLU A 249 -39.63 12.61 -10.87
CA GLU A 249 -40.15 11.82 -11.97
C GLU A 249 -39.31 11.96 -13.26
N GLU A 250 -38.86 13.18 -13.58
CA GLU A 250 -37.97 13.40 -14.74
C GLU A 250 -36.64 12.73 -14.56
N ALA A 251 -36.05 12.81 -13.36
CA ALA A 251 -34.76 12.21 -13.05
C ALA A 251 -34.85 10.66 -13.04
N GLU A 252 -35.91 10.08 -12.47
CA GLU A 252 -36.17 8.64 -12.50
C GLU A 252 -36.35 8.13 -13.93
N LYS A 253 -37.15 8.82 -14.74
CA LYS A 253 -37.32 8.51 -16.16
C LYS A 253 -35.99 8.59 -16.92
N PHE A 254 -35.18 9.62 -16.67
CA PHE A 254 -33.86 9.73 -17.29
C PHE A 254 -32.95 8.55 -16.93
N ILE A 255 -32.90 8.15 -15.65
CA ILE A 255 -32.12 7.00 -15.17
C ILE A 255 -32.56 5.72 -15.86
N GLU A 256 -33.88 5.49 -15.98
CA GLU A 256 -34.41 4.28 -16.62
C GLU A 256 -34.12 4.23 -18.12
N GLU A 257 -34.33 5.33 -18.86
CA GLU A 257 -34.17 5.39 -20.30
C GLU A 257 -32.70 5.41 -20.73
N ASN A 258 -31.79 5.91 -19.88
CA ASN A 258 -30.36 6.04 -20.20
C ASN A 258 -29.47 5.00 -19.52
N SER A 259 -30.06 4.05 -18.82
CA SER A 259 -29.33 2.91 -18.23
C SER A 259 -28.77 2.01 -19.31
N ILE A 260 -27.46 1.78 -19.27
CA ILE A 260 -26.71 0.93 -20.20
C ILE A 260 -25.93 -0.16 -19.46
N ASN A 261 -25.61 -1.23 -20.18
CA ASN A 261 -24.75 -2.29 -19.66
C ASN A 261 -23.25 -2.03 -19.90
N LEU A 262 -22.41 -2.91 -19.40
CA LEU A 262 -20.96 -2.77 -19.51
C LEU A 262 -20.43 -2.69 -20.97
N VAL A 263 -21.02 -3.45 -21.91
CA VAL A 263 -20.56 -3.47 -23.32
C VAL A 263 -20.90 -2.14 -23.99
N GLN A 264 -22.12 -1.65 -23.79
CA GLN A 264 -22.57 -0.35 -24.29
C GLN A 264 -21.81 0.82 -23.64
N PHE A 265 -21.44 0.69 -22.36
CA PHE A 265 -20.60 1.67 -21.67
C PHE A 265 -19.23 1.82 -22.34
N TYR A 266 -18.50 0.73 -22.56
CA TYR A 266 -17.21 0.78 -23.23
C TYR A 266 -17.33 1.25 -24.69
N PHE A 267 -18.38 0.84 -25.39
CA PHE A 267 -18.66 1.31 -26.74
C PHE A 267 -18.86 2.83 -26.80
N LYS A 268 -19.74 3.38 -25.94
CA LYS A 268 -20.06 4.80 -25.92
C LYS A 268 -18.89 5.67 -25.45
N THR A 269 -18.12 5.24 -24.45
CA THR A 269 -17.08 6.06 -23.84
C THR A 269 -15.74 5.98 -24.56
N LYS A 270 -15.41 4.86 -25.22
CA LYS A 270 -14.07 4.63 -25.78
C LYS A 270 -14.01 4.50 -27.31
N LEU A 271 -15.14 4.23 -27.97
CA LEU A 271 -15.15 3.98 -29.41
C LEU A 271 -15.99 4.97 -30.22
N ASN A 272 -16.84 5.77 -29.62
CA ASN A 272 -17.82 6.62 -30.32
C ASN A 272 -17.17 7.55 -31.38
N GLU A 273 -15.90 7.94 -31.20
CA GLU A 273 -15.15 8.80 -32.13
C GLU A 273 -14.07 8.06 -32.97
N SER A 274 -13.89 6.76 -32.74
CA SER A 274 -12.70 6.03 -33.27
C SER A 274 -13.04 4.68 -33.93
N LEU A 275 -14.27 4.46 -34.39
CA LEU A 275 -14.71 3.21 -35.03
C LEU A 275 -13.85 2.79 -36.25
N ASN A 276 -13.14 3.74 -36.86
CA ASN A 276 -12.28 3.49 -38.01
C ASN A 276 -10.81 3.16 -37.65
N ASN A 277 -10.46 3.07 -36.36
CA ASN A 277 -9.10 2.72 -35.92
C ASN A 277 -9.05 1.26 -35.41
N PRO A 278 -8.53 0.30 -36.22
CA PRO A 278 -8.52 -1.13 -35.84
C PRO A 278 -7.74 -1.42 -34.55
N ILE A 279 -6.67 -0.65 -34.28
CA ILE A 279 -5.83 -0.84 -33.09
C ILE A 279 -6.62 -0.41 -31.83
N ARG A 280 -7.29 0.72 -31.91
CA ARG A 280 -8.13 1.23 -30.81
C ARG A 280 -9.29 0.27 -30.52
N THR A 281 -9.97 -0.18 -31.56
CA THR A 281 -11.03 -1.17 -31.46
C THR A 281 -10.54 -2.45 -30.79
N ALA A 282 -9.39 -2.97 -31.18
CA ALA A 282 -8.81 -4.18 -30.55
C ALA A 282 -8.46 -3.96 -29.06
N GLN A 283 -8.01 -2.77 -28.67
CA GLN A 283 -7.78 -2.42 -27.27
C GLN A 283 -9.06 -2.45 -26.44
N VAL A 284 -10.11 -1.80 -26.93
CA VAL A 284 -11.41 -1.75 -26.24
C VAL A 284 -12.04 -3.14 -26.16
N VAL A 285 -11.93 -3.94 -27.21
CA VAL A 285 -12.37 -5.35 -27.19
C VAL A 285 -11.68 -6.13 -26.07
N ARG A 286 -10.37 -5.98 -25.90
CA ARG A 286 -9.64 -6.63 -24.79
C ARG A 286 -10.14 -6.17 -23.42
N GLU A 287 -10.40 -4.88 -23.23
CA GLU A 287 -10.96 -4.37 -21.97
C GLU A 287 -12.35 -4.95 -21.69
N ILE A 288 -13.23 -5.03 -22.69
CA ILE A 288 -14.55 -5.67 -22.58
C ILE A 288 -14.41 -7.15 -22.24
N VAL A 289 -13.54 -7.88 -22.95
CA VAL A 289 -13.25 -9.31 -22.71
C VAL A 289 -12.79 -9.53 -21.28
N GLN A 290 -11.86 -8.71 -20.77
CA GLN A 290 -11.39 -8.79 -19.39
C GLN A 290 -12.53 -8.59 -18.37
N LYS A 291 -13.44 -7.66 -18.62
CA LYS A 291 -14.59 -7.42 -17.73
C LYS A 291 -15.64 -8.54 -17.81
N ILE A 292 -15.98 -9.01 -19.00
CA ILE A 292 -16.89 -10.16 -19.20
C ILE A 292 -16.32 -11.41 -18.52
N ALA A 293 -15.01 -11.63 -18.59
CA ALA A 293 -14.34 -12.78 -17.98
C ALA A 293 -14.52 -12.85 -16.45
N LEU A 294 -14.66 -11.69 -15.76
CA LEU A 294 -14.91 -11.62 -14.32
C LEU A 294 -16.28 -12.16 -13.88
N ILE A 295 -17.27 -12.17 -14.77
CA ILE A 295 -18.64 -12.55 -14.43
C ILE A 295 -18.70 -14.06 -14.16
N PRO A 296 -19.28 -14.53 -13.04
CA PRO A 296 -19.37 -15.96 -12.75
C PRO A 296 -20.42 -16.68 -13.61
N ASP A 297 -21.55 -16.02 -13.94
CA ASP A 297 -22.67 -16.60 -14.64
C ASP A 297 -22.37 -16.81 -16.13
N ARG A 298 -22.49 -18.07 -16.58
CA ARG A 298 -22.21 -18.47 -17.97
C ARG A 298 -23.21 -17.89 -18.97
N ILE A 299 -24.49 -17.81 -18.60
CA ILE A 299 -25.55 -17.35 -19.51
C ILE A 299 -25.38 -15.86 -19.78
N ILE A 300 -25.13 -15.09 -18.71
CA ILE A 300 -24.86 -13.66 -18.81
C ILE A 300 -23.61 -13.41 -19.66
N LYS A 301 -22.52 -14.16 -19.43
CA LYS A 301 -21.31 -14.10 -20.30
C LYS A 301 -21.63 -14.27 -21.77
N MET A 302 -22.40 -15.33 -22.12
CA MET A 302 -22.75 -15.61 -23.50
C MET A 302 -23.59 -14.50 -24.12
N SER A 303 -24.54 -13.92 -23.38
CA SER A 303 -25.35 -12.80 -23.84
C SER A 303 -24.50 -11.57 -24.14
N LEU A 304 -23.57 -11.22 -23.24
CA LEU A 304 -22.67 -10.07 -23.43
C LEU A 304 -21.62 -10.30 -24.55
N VAL A 305 -21.16 -11.52 -24.73
CA VAL A 305 -20.28 -11.90 -25.86
C VAL A 305 -21.01 -11.67 -27.18
N LYS A 306 -22.27 -12.10 -27.29
CA LYS A 306 -23.11 -11.89 -28.48
C LYS A 306 -23.34 -10.40 -28.74
N GLU A 307 -23.64 -9.61 -27.71
CA GLU A 307 -23.82 -8.16 -27.81
C GLU A 307 -22.52 -7.46 -28.23
N CYS A 308 -21.38 -7.84 -27.64
CA CYS A 308 -20.06 -7.33 -28.01
C CYS A 308 -19.75 -7.62 -29.49
N SER A 309 -19.96 -8.86 -29.94
CA SER A 309 -19.80 -9.25 -31.34
C SER A 309 -20.65 -8.42 -32.28
N HIS A 310 -21.91 -8.21 -31.95
CA HIS A 310 -22.86 -7.45 -32.76
C HIS A 310 -22.49 -5.96 -32.83
N LEU A 311 -22.23 -5.32 -31.70
CA LEU A 311 -21.92 -3.88 -31.62
C LEU A 311 -20.58 -3.52 -32.30
N LEU A 312 -19.58 -4.41 -32.20
CA LEU A 312 -18.23 -4.17 -32.70
C LEU A 312 -17.96 -4.83 -34.06
N GLN A 313 -18.96 -5.53 -34.61
CA GLN A 313 -18.87 -6.26 -35.90
C GLN A 313 -17.69 -7.23 -35.99
N ILE A 314 -17.42 -7.95 -34.92
CA ILE A 314 -16.36 -8.96 -34.81
C ILE A 314 -16.96 -10.36 -34.68
N ASN A 315 -16.15 -11.37 -35.04
CA ASN A 315 -16.60 -12.75 -34.97
C ASN A 315 -16.90 -13.18 -33.53
N GLU A 316 -18.12 -13.66 -33.25
CA GLU A 316 -18.58 -14.07 -31.91
C GLU A 316 -17.70 -15.20 -31.34
N GLU A 317 -17.30 -16.16 -32.16
CA GLU A 317 -16.46 -17.28 -31.73
C GLU A 317 -15.08 -16.81 -31.24
N SER A 318 -14.50 -15.79 -31.88
CA SER A 318 -13.25 -15.19 -31.44
C SER A 318 -13.39 -14.52 -30.06
N VAL A 319 -14.43 -13.70 -29.87
CA VAL A 319 -14.69 -13.04 -28.57
C VAL A 319 -14.94 -14.09 -27.49
N ARG A 320 -15.72 -15.13 -27.79
CA ARG A 320 -16.00 -16.23 -26.87
C ARG A 320 -14.74 -16.95 -26.41
N ARG A 321 -13.84 -17.26 -27.34
CA ARG A 321 -12.56 -17.91 -27.05
C ARG A 321 -11.68 -17.04 -26.17
N ASP A 322 -11.57 -15.76 -26.47
CA ASP A 322 -10.79 -14.80 -25.68
C ASP A 322 -11.35 -14.65 -24.25
N VAL A 323 -12.66 -14.56 -24.09
CA VAL A 323 -13.32 -14.53 -22.77
C VAL A 323 -13.08 -15.82 -21.99
N GLN A 324 -13.11 -16.98 -22.66
CA GLN A 324 -12.84 -18.25 -22.00
C GLN A 324 -11.38 -18.35 -21.54
N GLN A 325 -10.44 -17.96 -22.37
CA GLN A 325 -9.01 -17.93 -22.04
C GLN A 325 -8.74 -16.98 -20.87
N GLU A 326 -9.30 -15.78 -20.89
CA GLU A 326 -9.14 -14.82 -19.81
C GLU A 326 -9.80 -15.31 -18.50
N SER A 327 -10.95 -15.96 -18.57
CA SER A 327 -11.60 -16.58 -17.40
C SER A 327 -10.74 -17.68 -16.76
N LEU A 328 -10.02 -18.46 -17.57
CA LEU A 328 -9.07 -19.46 -17.07
C LEU A 328 -7.87 -18.79 -16.40
N ARG A 329 -7.30 -17.77 -17.02
CA ARG A 329 -6.18 -17.00 -16.45
C ARG A 329 -6.55 -16.40 -15.09
N ILE A 330 -7.74 -15.80 -14.95
CA ILE A 330 -8.23 -15.24 -13.69
C ILE A 330 -8.34 -16.33 -12.61
N LYS A 331 -8.90 -17.49 -12.94
CA LYS A 331 -9.02 -18.62 -11.99
C LYS A 331 -7.66 -19.15 -11.54
N GLU A 332 -6.70 -19.23 -12.44
CA GLU A 332 -5.33 -19.67 -12.12
C GLU A 332 -4.62 -18.66 -11.21
N GLU A 333 -4.81 -17.37 -11.45
CA GLU A 333 -4.26 -16.33 -10.59
C GLU A 333 -4.90 -16.34 -9.19
N GLU A 334 -6.21 -16.52 -9.12
CA GLU A 334 -6.93 -16.65 -7.85
C GLU A 334 -6.49 -17.90 -7.08
N PHE A 335 -6.37 -19.03 -7.75
CA PHE A 335 -5.86 -20.27 -7.14
C PHE A 335 -4.43 -20.10 -6.59
N ARG A 336 -3.54 -19.44 -7.35
CA ARG A 336 -2.19 -19.12 -6.88
C ARG A 336 -2.21 -18.20 -5.64
N ARG A 337 -3.09 -17.19 -5.63
CA ARG A 337 -3.24 -16.29 -4.46
C ARG A 337 -3.72 -17.06 -3.23
N ILE A 338 -4.70 -17.94 -3.38
CA ILE A 338 -5.21 -18.77 -2.28
C ILE A 338 -4.10 -19.69 -1.73
N GLN A 339 -3.35 -20.37 -2.59
CA GLN A 339 -2.22 -21.20 -2.17
C GLN A 339 -1.14 -20.39 -1.44
N GLN A 340 -0.81 -19.21 -1.94
CA GLN A 340 0.16 -18.33 -1.29
C GLN A 340 -0.34 -17.84 0.07
N ALA A 341 -1.63 -17.50 0.19
CA ALA A 341 -2.25 -17.09 1.45
C ALA A 341 -2.26 -18.23 2.47
N GLN A 342 -2.59 -19.47 2.04
CA GLN A 342 -2.57 -20.65 2.90
C GLN A 342 -1.15 -21.00 3.38
N ALA A 343 -0.17 -20.98 2.47
CA ALA A 343 1.23 -21.22 2.81
C ALA A 343 1.74 -20.17 3.81
N ARG A 344 1.30 -18.92 3.65
CA ARG A 344 1.63 -17.84 4.57
C ARG A 344 0.98 -18.01 5.94
N ALA A 345 -0.31 -18.39 5.98
CA ALA A 345 -1.01 -18.64 7.24
C ALA A 345 -0.32 -19.77 8.03
N GLN A 346 0.03 -20.88 7.38
CA GLN A 346 0.78 -21.98 7.99
C GLN A 346 2.16 -21.55 8.47
N TYR A 347 2.85 -20.70 7.72
CA TYR A 347 4.14 -20.14 8.13
C TYR A 347 4.01 -19.26 9.39
N LEU A 348 3.00 -18.38 9.43
CA LEU A 348 2.75 -17.52 10.60
C LEU A 348 2.37 -18.32 11.84
N GLU A 349 1.55 -19.35 11.68
CA GLU A 349 1.16 -20.27 12.76
C GLU A 349 2.37 -21.02 13.32
N ARG A 350 3.24 -21.52 12.44
CA ARG A 350 4.50 -22.17 12.84
C ARG A 350 5.44 -21.21 13.58
N MET A 351 5.56 -19.96 13.10
CA MET A 351 6.36 -18.92 13.76
C MET A 351 5.79 -18.50 15.11
N ALA A 352 4.46 -18.47 15.26
CA ALA A 352 3.80 -18.19 16.53
C ALA A 352 4.07 -19.32 17.53
N ALA A 353 3.97 -20.58 17.11
CA ALA A 353 4.28 -21.74 17.94
C ALA A 353 5.76 -21.78 18.37
N GLU A 354 6.71 -21.49 17.44
CA GLU A 354 8.14 -21.40 17.76
C GLU A 354 8.44 -20.26 18.76
N LYS A 355 7.71 -19.13 18.66
CA LYS A 355 7.85 -18.01 19.60
C LYS A 355 7.35 -18.38 21.00
N THR A 356 6.20 -19.03 21.09
CA THR A 356 5.64 -19.49 22.37
C THR A 356 6.59 -20.49 23.04
N GLN A 357 7.14 -21.44 22.27
CA GLN A 357 8.14 -22.39 22.82
C GLN A 357 9.43 -21.69 23.27
N ALA A 358 9.87 -20.65 22.59
CA ALA A 358 11.04 -19.88 22.98
C ALA A 358 10.79 -19.04 24.25
N GLU A 359 9.57 -18.47 24.40
CA GLU A 359 9.14 -17.75 25.61
C GLU A 359 9.01 -18.70 26.82
N GLU A 360 8.41 -19.87 26.64
CA GLU A 360 8.34 -20.93 27.68
C GLU A 360 9.72 -21.42 28.09
N HIS A 361 10.64 -21.60 27.13
CA HIS A 361 12.02 -21.98 27.39
C HIS A 361 12.79 -20.89 28.16
N TYR A 362 12.56 -19.61 27.79
CA TYR A 362 13.18 -18.47 28.48
C TYR A 362 12.66 -18.32 29.92
N GLU A 363 11.36 -18.51 30.15
CA GLU A 363 10.78 -18.54 31.51
C GLU A 363 11.31 -19.70 32.35
N ALA A 364 11.44 -20.90 31.76
CA ALA A 364 12.01 -22.05 32.44
C ALA A 364 13.49 -21.84 32.82
N VAL A 365 14.28 -21.21 31.93
CA VAL A 365 15.68 -20.85 32.21
C VAL A 365 15.77 -19.74 33.27
N ALA A 366 14.88 -18.72 33.20
CA ALA A 366 14.84 -17.64 34.20
C ALA A 366 14.47 -18.17 35.60
N GLN A 367 13.59 -19.16 35.69
CA GLN A 367 13.28 -19.83 36.96
C GLN A 367 14.46 -20.64 37.52
N LEU A 368 15.28 -21.25 36.67
CA LEU A 368 16.51 -21.96 37.08
C LEU A 368 17.61 -21.03 37.62
N PHE A 369 17.62 -19.76 37.22
CA PHE A 369 18.55 -18.72 37.69
C PHE A 369 18.00 -17.86 38.85
N ALA A 370 16.75 -18.07 39.28
CA ALA A 370 16.13 -17.34 40.39
C ALA A 370 16.45 -17.96 41.77
N GLU A 371 17.18 -19.07 41.87
CA GLU A 371 17.73 -19.57 43.12
C GLU A 371 19.07 -18.86 43.38
N GLU A 372 19.05 -17.85 44.25
CA GLU A 372 20.22 -17.11 44.74
C GLU A 372 21.15 -18.07 45.53
N PRO A 373 22.45 -18.12 45.19
CA PRO A 373 23.45 -18.62 46.15
C PRO A 373 23.80 -17.47 47.11
N GLN A 374 23.66 -17.74 48.40
CA GLN A 374 24.11 -16.88 49.49
C GLN A 374 25.57 -16.51 49.31
N ALA A 375 25.86 -15.21 49.41
CA ALA A 375 27.20 -14.65 49.39
C ALA A 375 27.95 -15.01 50.70
N PRO A 376 29.26 -15.34 50.64
CA PRO A 376 30.13 -15.31 51.82
C PRO A 376 30.68 -13.90 52.04
N GLU A 377 30.69 -13.54 53.34
CA GLU A 377 31.24 -12.29 53.87
C GLU A 377 32.77 -12.15 53.66
N SER A 378 33.11 -10.89 53.40
CA SER A 378 34.32 -10.13 53.85
C SER A 378 35.73 -10.59 53.52
N ALA A 379 36.48 -9.68 52.89
CA ALA A 379 37.79 -9.15 53.33
C ALA A 379 38.36 -8.14 52.33
N PRO A 380 39.41 -7.36 52.62
CA PRO A 380 39.30 -5.95 52.95
C PRO A 380 39.94 -5.03 51.88
N GLU A 381 39.66 -3.74 52.03
CA GLU A 381 40.24 -2.60 51.32
C GLU A 381 41.78 -2.59 51.39
N GLU A 382 42.48 -2.38 50.30
CA GLU A 382 43.82 -1.76 50.26
C GLU A 382 43.82 -0.54 49.34
N ASP A 383 44.13 0.54 50.00
CA ASP A 383 44.44 1.88 49.54
C ASP A 383 45.86 1.87 48.91
N ASP A 384 46.03 2.46 47.74
CA ASP A 384 47.32 3.02 47.41
C ASP A 384 47.19 4.12 46.34
N SER A 385 47.40 5.30 46.86
CA SER A 385 47.66 6.56 46.17
C SER A 385 49.10 6.64 45.64
N ASP A 386 49.25 7.55 44.65
CA ASP A 386 50.43 8.20 44.15
C ASP A 386 51.31 7.45 43.14
N ILE A 387 51.47 8.10 41.96
CA ILE A 387 52.74 8.76 41.55
C ILE A 387 52.52 9.60 40.28
N ILE A 388 52.89 10.87 40.43
CA ILE A 388 53.09 11.91 39.43
C ILE A 388 54.40 11.63 38.64
N GLY A 389 54.38 11.84 37.33
CA GLY A 389 55.62 11.84 36.56
C GLY A 389 55.46 12.37 35.12
N SER A 390 55.79 13.64 34.96
CA SER A 390 55.90 14.41 33.71
C SER A 390 56.89 13.82 32.70
N SER A 391 56.55 13.88 31.40
CA SER A 391 57.54 14.24 30.35
C SER A 391 56.85 14.72 29.09
N LEU A 392 57.07 15.99 28.80
CA LEU A 392 56.93 16.62 27.49
C LEU A 392 57.95 16.01 26.52
N LEU A 393 57.52 15.65 25.30
CA LEU A 393 58.29 15.95 24.06
C LEU A 393 57.48 15.53 22.81
N SER A 394 57.24 16.56 21.98
CA SER A 394 57.13 16.59 20.52
C SER A 394 56.13 15.64 19.83
N ALA A 395 55.01 16.26 19.41
CA ALA A 395 54.05 15.74 18.45
C ALA A 395 54.58 15.88 17.01
N PRO A 396 54.38 14.88 16.14
CA PRO A 396 54.23 15.11 14.71
C PRO A 396 52.76 15.46 14.39
N ILE A 397 52.61 16.31 13.40
CA ILE A 397 51.35 16.83 12.86
C ILE A 397 50.44 15.64 12.53
N ALA A 398 49.36 15.48 13.27
CA ALA A 398 48.36 14.48 13.01
C ALA A 398 47.46 14.93 11.85
N GLU A 399 47.31 14.07 10.84
CA GLU A 399 46.24 14.08 9.87
C GLU A 399 44.87 14.16 10.60
N PRO A 400 43.86 14.82 10.00
CA PRO A 400 42.58 14.99 10.68
C PRO A 400 41.96 13.62 10.98
N ALA A 401 41.70 13.36 12.25
CA ALA A 401 41.06 12.16 12.75
C ALA A 401 39.76 11.93 11.98
N ILE A 402 39.71 10.83 11.23
CA ILE A 402 38.49 10.31 10.61
C ILE A 402 37.50 10.13 11.74
N ALA A 403 36.42 10.92 11.75
CA ALA A 403 35.34 10.80 12.72
C ALA A 403 34.87 9.34 12.72
N ALA A 404 34.84 8.71 13.90
CA ALA A 404 34.42 7.32 14.03
C ALA A 404 33.06 7.11 13.34
N VAL A 405 32.99 6.12 12.44
CA VAL A 405 31.77 5.75 11.70
C VAL A 405 30.64 5.45 12.68
N SER A 406 29.48 6.05 12.49
CA SER A 406 28.38 5.89 13.43
C SER A 406 27.87 4.44 13.46
N LYS A 407 27.44 3.98 14.65
CA LYS A 407 26.80 2.65 14.78
C LYS A 407 25.57 2.51 13.87
N SER A 408 24.93 3.61 13.51
CA SER A 408 23.77 3.65 12.61
C SER A 408 24.17 3.31 11.18
N ILE A 409 25.28 3.86 10.66
CA ILE A 409 25.83 3.53 9.33
C ILE A 409 26.18 2.05 9.26
N LEU A 410 26.96 1.53 10.22
CA LEU A 410 27.34 0.12 10.25
C LEU A 410 26.10 -0.82 10.26
N LYS A 411 25.05 -0.44 10.96
CA LYS A 411 23.79 -1.19 10.95
C LYS A 411 23.10 -1.18 9.57
N LYS A 412 23.15 -0.06 8.85
CA LYS A 412 22.57 0.04 7.51
C LYS A 412 23.39 -0.72 6.47
N GLU A 413 24.71 -0.66 6.55
CA GLU A 413 25.62 -1.49 5.74
C GLU A 413 25.31 -2.98 5.94
N ARG A 414 25.12 -3.41 7.18
CA ARG A 414 24.82 -4.79 7.50
C ARG A 414 23.50 -5.28 6.86
N ILE A 415 22.48 -4.42 6.76
CA ILE A 415 21.22 -4.73 6.05
C ILE A 415 21.49 -4.97 4.57
N ILE A 416 22.27 -4.12 3.92
CA ILE A 416 22.63 -4.29 2.50
C ILE A 416 23.42 -5.59 2.32
N MET A 417 24.40 -5.84 3.19
CA MET A 417 25.22 -7.04 3.13
C MET A 417 24.46 -8.34 3.43
N HIS A 418 23.38 -8.28 4.18
CA HIS A 418 22.43 -9.40 4.29
C HIS A 418 21.83 -9.76 2.93
N TYR A 419 21.33 -8.76 2.18
CA TYR A 419 20.81 -9.02 0.83
C TYR A 419 21.88 -9.54 -0.13
N VAL A 420 23.11 -9.03 -0.03
CA VAL A 420 24.24 -9.55 -0.81
C VAL A 420 24.52 -11.01 -0.48
N ALA A 421 24.66 -11.35 0.80
CA ALA A 421 24.99 -12.71 1.23
C ALA A 421 23.91 -13.74 0.86
N LYS A 422 22.64 -13.35 0.94
CA LYS A 422 21.48 -14.24 0.76
C LYS A 422 20.97 -14.30 -0.68
N TYR A 423 21.09 -13.21 -1.42
CA TYR A 423 20.47 -13.04 -2.74
C TYR A 423 21.40 -12.43 -3.80
N GLY A 424 22.70 -12.34 -3.57
CA GLY A 424 23.65 -11.57 -4.40
C GLY A 424 23.62 -11.89 -5.89
N MET A 425 23.37 -13.16 -6.27
CA MET A 425 23.32 -13.63 -7.66
C MET A 425 21.91 -13.58 -8.27
N VAL A 426 20.90 -13.22 -7.51
CA VAL A 426 19.53 -13.09 -8.01
C VAL A 426 19.44 -11.95 -9.03
N GLN A 427 18.88 -12.26 -10.20
CA GLN A 427 18.66 -11.30 -11.27
C GLN A 427 17.32 -10.58 -11.11
N PHE A 428 17.31 -9.27 -11.31
CA PHE A 428 16.10 -8.47 -11.41
C PHE A 428 16.23 -7.42 -12.52
N SER A 429 15.09 -6.95 -13.00
CA SER A 429 15.06 -5.99 -14.11
C SER A 429 15.14 -4.57 -13.56
N VAL A 430 16.15 -3.82 -13.96
CA VAL A 430 16.33 -2.41 -13.61
C VAL A 430 16.26 -1.57 -14.89
N MET A 431 15.58 -0.43 -14.79
CA MET A 431 15.57 0.57 -15.84
C MET A 431 16.83 1.44 -15.70
N SER A 432 17.79 1.30 -16.61
CA SER A 432 19.00 2.12 -16.61
C SER A 432 18.66 3.58 -16.90
N ILE A 433 19.25 4.50 -16.12
CA ILE A 433 19.08 5.94 -16.33
C ILE A 433 19.75 6.31 -17.66
N GLY A 434 18.93 6.59 -18.69
CA GLY A 434 19.37 7.04 -20.02
C GLY A 434 19.25 6.02 -21.17
N GLU A 435 18.91 4.78 -20.89
CA GLU A 435 18.60 3.76 -21.92
C GLU A 435 17.14 3.32 -21.79
N ASN A 436 16.43 3.21 -22.91
CA ASN A 436 15.05 2.71 -22.96
C ASN A 436 14.96 1.17 -22.90
N GLU A 437 16.04 0.49 -22.52
CA GLU A 437 16.10 -0.97 -22.42
C GLU A 437 16.17 -1.41 -20.95
N VAL A 438 15.29 -2.35 -20.61
CA VAL A 438 15.30 -3.05 -19.32
C VAL A 438 16.24 -4.23 -19.44
N LYS A 439 17.41 -4.19 -18.77
CA LYS A 439 18.36 -5.30 -18.76
C LYS A 439 18.30 -6.06 -17.43
N PRO A 440 18.34 -7.40 -17.44
CA PRO A 440 18.49 -8.14 -16.20
C PRO A 440 19.90 -7.93 -15.65
N ILE A 441 19.99 -7.58 -14.37
CA ILE A 441 21.24 -7.37 -13.63
C ILE A 441 21.13 -8.07 -12.28
N ASN A 442 22.20 -8.67 -11.77
CA ASN A 442 22.18 -9.26 -10.45
C ASN A 442 22.38 -8.19 -9.34
N ILE A 443 22.04 -8.56 -8.11
CA ILE A 443 22.08 -7.62 -6.97
C ILE A 443 23.48 -7.07 -6.76
N ILE A 444 24.53 -7.87 -6.91
CA ILE A 444 25.92 -7.43 -6.69
C ILE A 444 26.32 -6.41 -7.75
N GLN A 445 26.04 -6.65 -9.02
CA GLN A 445 26.32 -5.73 -10.12
C GLN A 445 25.54 -4.40 -9.95
N TYR A 446 24.27 -4.49 -9.54
CA TYR A 446 23.46 -3.31 -9.26
C TYR A 446 24.05 -2.47 -8.11
N LEU A 447 24.41 -3.11 -7.00
CA LEU A 447 25.02 -2.43 -5.86
C LEU A 447 26.39 -1.82 -6.21
N GLU A 448 27.20 -2.50 -7.04
CA GLU A 448 28.46 -1.95 -7.51
C GLU A 448 28.28 -0.64 -8.27
N GLN A 449 27.30 -0.58 -9.17
CA GLN A 449 26.96 0.63 -9.91
C GLN A 449 26.47 1.75 -8.97
N GLU A 450 25.54 1.44 -8.07
CA GLU A 450 24.99 2.41 -7.11
C GLU A 450 26.05 2.94 -6.14
N PHE A 451 26.96 2.08 -5.67
CA PHE A 451 28.06 2.48 -4.79
C PHE A 451 29.05 3.40 -5.50
N ALA A 452 29.36 3.11 -6.77
CA ALA A 452 30.22 3.96 -7.57
C ALA A 452 29.59 5.34 -7.84
N VAL A 453 28.31 5.38 -8.22
CA VAL A 453 27.57 6.63 -8.52
C VAL A 453 27.44 7.51 -7.27
N HIS A 454 27.24 6.91 -6.10
CA HIS A 454 26.93 7.64 -4.88
C HIS A 454 28.11 7.74 -3.89
N GLY A 455 29.29 7.24 -4.26
CA GLY A 455 30.49 7.26 -3.42
C GLY A 455 30.32 6.48 -2.11
N ILE A 456 29.54 5.39 -2.12
CA ILE A 456 29.30 4.57 -0.93
C ILE A 456 30.48 3.62 -0.73
N VAL A 457 31.04 3.63 0.47
CA VAL A 457 32.14 2.73 0.88
C VAL A 457 31.65 1.87 2.04
N ILE A 458 31.89 0.57 1.96
CA ILE A 458 31.64 -0.37 3.08
C ILE A 458 32.80 -0.21 4.09
N HIS A 459 32.46 0.06 5.34
CA HIS A 459 33.44 0.35 6.38
C HIS A 459 33.91 -0.90 7.15
N ASP A 460 33.09 -1.96 7.18
CA ASP A 460 33.49 -3.24 7.80
C ASP A 460 34.37 -4.04 6.83
N ASP A 461 35.61 -4.33 7.22
CA ASP A 461 36.58 -5.01 6.36
C ASP A 461 36.17 -6.41 5.93
N THR A 462 35.48 -7.16 6.81
CA THR A 462 35.00 -8.50 6.48
C THR A 462 33.83 -8.45 5.50
N MET A 463 32.91 -7.52 5.68
CA MET A 463 31.80 -7.30 4.73
C MET A 463 32.32 -6.79 3.38
N LYS A 464 33.32 -5.93 3.37
CA LYS A 464 33.97 -5.47 2.14
C LYS A 464 34.61 -6.65 1.38
N ARG A 465 35.30 -7.55 2.07
CA ARG A 465 35.86 -8.77 1.48
C ARG A 465 34.77 -9.67 0.91
N ILE A 466 33.64 -9.83 1.59
CA ILE A 466 32.49 -10.60 1.11
C ILE A 466 31.92 -9.97 -0.16
N PHE A 467 31.79 -8.65 -0.24
CA PHE A 467 31.31 -7.96 -1.43
C PHE A 467 32.25 -8.15 -2.63
N GLU A 468 33.56 -8.00 -2.43
CA GLU A 468 34.55 -8.23 -3.48
C GLU A 468 34.58 -9.70 -3.96
N LEU A 469 34.41 -10.66 -3.04
CA LEU A 469 34.24 -12.08 -3.42
C LEU A 469 33.01 -12.28 -4.31
N GLY A 470 31.90 -11.66 -3.95
CA GLY A 470 30.68 -11.73 -4.75
C GLY A 470 30.88 -11.18 -6.16
N LYS A 471 31.56 -10.04 -6.30
CA LYS A 471 31.91 -9.44 -7.61
C LYS A 471 32.73 -10.39 -8.48
N ASN A 472 33.73 -11.02 -7.89
CA ASN A 472 34.62 -11.97 -8.61
C ASN A 472 33.88 -13.25 -9.05
N LEU A 473 32.84 -13.65 -8.32
CA LEU A 473 32.07 -14.86 -8.61
C LEU A 473 30.96 -14.65 -9.64
N VAL A 474 30.67 -13.42 -10.08
CA VAL A 474 29.58 -13.16 -11.04
C VAL A 474 29.82 -13.88 -12.37
N ALA A 475 31.06 -13.86 -12.90
CA ALA A 475 31.38 -14.52 -14.16
C ALA A 475 31.27 -16.05 -14.07
N ASP A 476 31.73 -16.64 -12.96
CA ASP A 476 31.63 -18.06 -12.70
C ASP A 476 30.16 -18.46 -12.56
N PHE A 477 29.37 -17.69 -11.82
CA PHE A 477 27.93 -17.91 -11.69
C PHE A 477 27.21 -17.87 -13.05
N GLU A 478 27.50 -16.90 -13.91
CA GLU A 478 26.88 -16.79 -15.24
C GLU A 478 27.16 -18.03 -16.09
N SER A 479 28.39 -18.54 -16.06
CA SER A 479 28.78 -19.77 -16.75
C SER A 479 28.06 -20.99 -16.20
N ASP A 480 28.09 -21.18 -14.87
CA ASP A 480 27.47 -22.32 -14.17
C ASP A 480 25.95 -22.31 -14.35
N TYR A 481 25.35 -21.11 -14.38
CA TYR A 481 23.90 -20.95 -14.54
C TYR A 481 23.42 -21.27 -15.94
N ILE A 482 24.23 -20.98 -16.97
CA ILE A 482 23.94 -21.39 -18.36
C ILE A 482 23.94 -22.91 -18.44
N GLU A 483 25.00 -23.56 -17.92
CA GLU A 483 25.10 -25.03 -17.90
C GLU A 483 23.93 -25.66 -17.12
N PHE A 484 23.59 -25.13 -15.95
CA PHE A 484 22.46 -25.58 -15.15
C PHE A 484 21.12 -25.47 -15.90
N LYS A 485 20.89 -24.36 -16.65
CA LYS A 485 19.69 -24.19 -17.47
C LYS A 485 19.61 -25.19 -18.63
N GLU A 486 20.74 -25.55 -19.24
CA GLU A 486 20.78 -26.58 -20.26
C GLU A 486 20.43 -27.96 -19.69
N GLN A 487 20.98 -28.31 -18.54
CA GLN A 487 20.65 -29.55 -17.83
C GLN A 487 19.16 -29.60 -17.46
N LEU A 488 18.57 -28.47 -16.98
CA LEU A 488 17.15 -28.39 -16.69
C LEU A 488 16.27 -28.63 -17.92
N LYS A 489 16.64 -28.11 -19.10
CA LYS A 489 15.89 -28.35 -20.35
C LYS A 489 15.91 -29.82 -20.76
N ILE A 490 17.04 -30.49 -20.57
CA ILE A 490 17.15 -31.92 -20.83
C ILE A 490 16.22 -32.70 -19.90
N GLN A 491 16.27 -32.35 -18.58
CA GLN A 491 15.43 -32.97 -17.56
C GLN A 491 13.93 -32.72 -17.81
N GLU A 492 13.55 -31.50 -18.23
CA GLU A 492 12.16 -31.18 -18.61
C GLU A 492 11.65 -32.09 -19.73
N LYS A 493 12.49 -32.35 -20.74
CA LYS A 493 12.13 -33.19 -21.85
C LYS A 493 11.97 -34.65 -21.42
N GLU A 494 12.91 -35.17 -20.61
CA GLU A 494 12.84 -36.55 -20.09
C GLU A 494 11.61 -36.76 -19.21
N ASP A 495 11.34 -35.80 -18.30
CA ASP A 495 10.18 -35.84 -17.39
C ASP A 495 8.86 -35.75 -18.17
N PHE A 496 8.83 -34.99 -19.28
CA PHE A 496 7.68 -34.89 -20.17
C PHE A 496 7.44 -36.16 -20.94
N ASP A 497 8.46 -36.71 -21.62
CA ASP A 497 8.36 -37.92 -22.41
C ASP A 497 7.88 -39.12 -21.56
N LYS A 498 8.44 -39.24 -20.36
CA LYS A 498 8.03 -40.24 -19.37
C LYS A 498 6.59 -40.06 -18.89
N GLY A 499 6.17 -38.83 -18.59
CA GLY A 499 4.80 -38.58 -18.17
C GLY A 499 3.77 -38.75 -19.27
N VAL A 500 4.13 -38.51 -20.53
CA VAL A 500 3.27 -38.80 -21.71
C VAL A 500 3.07 -40.31 -21.88
N GLU A 501 4.11 -41.14 -21.69
CA GLU A 501 3.95 -42.58 -21.69
C GLU A 501 2.97 -43.08 -20.63
N GLU A 502 3.09 -42.55 -19.38
CA GLU A 502 2.18 -42.88 -18.28
C GLU A 502 0.71 -42.45 -18.55
N ILE A 503 0.50 -41.31 -19.25
CA ILE A 503 -0.85 -40.85 -19.66
C ILE A 503 -1.45 -41.79 -20.72
N ARG A 504 -0.66 -42.20 -21.70
CA ARG A 504 -1.12 -43.08 -22.79
C ARG A 504 -1.47 -44.50 -22.30
N GLU A 505 -0.81 -45.00 -21.30
CA GLU A 505 -1.12 -46.29 -20.66
C GLU A 505 -2.51 -46.32 -19.98
N LYS A 506 -3.10 -45.15 -19.69
CA LYS A 506 -4.41 -45.05 -19.00
C LYS A 506 -5.63 -45.27 -19.89
N ASN A 507 -5.46 -45.52 -21.20
CA ASN A 507 -6.55 -45.75 -22.14
C ASN A 507 -7.67 -44.68 -22.13
N LEU A 508 -7.29 -43.42 -22.07
CA LEU A 508 -8.20 -42.28 -22.09
C LEU A 508 -8.58 -41.88 -23.51
N ASP A 509 -9.67 -41.12 -23.68
CA ASP A 509 -10.01 -40.52 -24.96
C ASP A 509 -9.01 -39.43 -25.37
N ILE A 510 -8.93 -39.13 -26.67
CA ILE A 510 -7.93 -38.23 -27.25
C ILE A 510 -8.00 -36.83 -26.64
N ASP A 511 -9.21 -36.26 -26.41
CA ASP A 511 -9.40 -34.92 -25.84
C ASP A 511 -8.91 -34.85 -24.39
N THR A 512 -9.03 -35.95 -23.65
CA THR A 512 -8.54 -36.06 -22.27
C THR A 512 -7.03 -36.22 -22.21
N ILE A 513 -6.44 -36.97 -23.14
CA ILE A 513 -4.97 -37.11 -23.27
C ILE A 513 -4.34 -35.75 -23.55
N GLU A 514 -4.81 -35.00 -24.54
CA GLU A 514 -4.28 -33.66 -24.85
C GLU A 514 -4.34 -32.69 -23.66
N LYS A 515 -5.41 -32.74 -22.86
CA LYS A 515 -5.54 -31.92 -21.64
C LYS A 515 -4.56 -32.34 -20.54
N GLU A 516 -4.39 -33.65 -20.32
CA GLU A 516 -3.44 -34.14 -19.32
C GLU A 516 -1.98 -33.87 -19.73
N GLU A 517 -1.63 -33.99 -21.01
CA GLU A 517 -0.30 -33.62 -21.55
C GLU A 517 -0.02 -32.11 -21.38
N ALA A 518 -1.00 -31.25 -21.66
CA ALA A 518 -0.87 -29.80 -21.43
C ALA A 518 -0.69 -29.44 -19.93
N MET A 519 -1.42 -30.12 -19.05
CA MET A 519 -1.28 -29.94 -17.59
C MET A 519 0.06 -30.48 -17.08
N LEU A 520 0.56 -31.57 -17.61
CA LEU A 520 1.87 -32.13 -17.29
C LEU A 520 2.99 -31.17 -17.69
N ASN A 521 2.95 -30.64 -18.93
CA ASN A 521 3.92 -29.65 -19.42
C ASN A 521 3.93 -28.39 -18.54
N GLY A 522 2.75 -27.89 -18.14
CA GLY A 522 2.63 -26.77 -17.22
C GLY A 522 3.27 -27.04 -15.86
N ARG A 523 3.07 -28.23 -15.28
CA ARG A 523 3.67 -28.65 -14.01
C ARG A 523 5.20 -28.77 -14.08
N ILE A 524 5.70 -29.35 -15.16
CA ILE A 524 7.15 -29.52 -15.40
C ILE A 524 7.83 -28.14 -15.51
N LYS A 525 7.29 -27.24 -16.33
CA LYS A 525 7.81 -25.87 -16.48
C LYS A 525 7.80 -25.09 -15.17
N LEU A 526 6.75 -25.22 -14.36
CA LEU A 526 6.67 -24.57 -13.05
C LEU A 526 7.76 -25.10 -12.09
N LYS A 527 7.96 -26.42 -12.06
CA LYS A 527 8.99 -27.07 -11.23
C LYS A 527 10.41 -26.66 -11.66
N SER A 528 10.64 -26.54 -12.97
CA SER A 528 11.91 -26.09 -13.52
C SER A 528 12.17 -24.62 -13.21
N ALA A 529 11.17 -23.75 -13.34
CA ALA A 529 11.28 -22.35 -12.93
C ALA A 529 11.62 -22.20 -11.44
N GLN A 530 11.00 -23.00 -10.56
CA GLN A 530 11.34 -23.03 -9.14
C GLN A 530 12.77 -23.47 -8.85
N LYS A 531 13.25 -24.50 -9.56
CA LYS A 531 14.65 -24.97 -9.44
C LYS A 531 15.64 -23.89 -9.88
N SER A 532 15.32 -23.15 -10.94
CA SER A 532 16.14 -22.05 -11.46
C SER A 532 16.21 -20.90 -10.45
N GLU A 533 15.08 -20.51 -9.88
CA GLU A 533 14.97 -19.48 -8.82
C GLU A 533 15.74 -19.89 -7.56
N ASP A 534 15.63 -21.14 -7.13
CA ASP A 534 16.36 -21.69 -5.98
C ASP A 534 17.87 -21.74 -6.21
N TYR A 535 18.32 -22.02 -7.44
CA TYR A 535 19.74 -22.02 -7.80
C TYR A 535 20.34 -20.61 -7.69
N GLU A 536 19.71 -19.61 -8.32
CA GLU A 536 20.15 -18.22 -8.22
C GLU A 536 20.23 -17.75 -6.75
N ARG A 537 19.21 -18.05 -5.95
CA ARG A 537 19.12 -17.65 -4.57
C ARG A 537 20.20 -18.27 -3.69
N LYS A 538 20.49 -19.55 -3.86
CA LYS A 538 21.37 -20.31 -2.99
C LYS A 538 22.85 -20.29 -3.42
N TYR A 539 23.17 -19.85 -4.61
CA TYR A 539 24.51 -19.95 -5.13
C TYR A 539 25.55 -19.26 -4.24
N PHE A 540 25.38 -17.97 -4.00
CA PHE A 540 26.33 -17.20 -3.20
C PHE A 540 26.23 -17.54 -1.69
N GLU A 541 25.03 -17.81 -1.19
CA GLU A 541 24.83 -18.30 0.17
C GLU A 541 25.64 -19.59 0.43
N THR A 542 25.54 -20.58 -0.48
CA THR A 542 26.26 -21.85 -0.36
C THR A 542 27.78 -21.64 -0.41
N TYR A 543 28.25 -20.77 -1.29
CA TYR A 543 29.65 -20.41 -1.41
C TYR A 543 30.20 -19.81 -0.12
N LEU A 544 29.50 -18.82 0.45
CA LEU A 544 29.89 -18.18 1.72
C LEU A 544 29.87 -19.16 2.91
N CYS A 545 28.87 -20.00 3.00
CA CYS A 545 28.74 -20.98 4.09
C CYS A 545 29.80 -22.08 4.06
N SER A 546 30.38 -22.37 2.88
CA SER A 546 31.46 -23.36 2.69
C SER A 546 32.86 -22.74 2.52
N HIS A 547 33.00 -21.42 2.64
CA HIS A 547 34.26 -20.72 2.37
C HIS A 547 35.38 -21.18 3.33
N PRO A 548 36.61 -21.42 2.83
CA PRO A 548 37.74 -21.89 3.64
C PRO A 548 38.16 -20.90 4.74
N ASP A 549 38.10 -19.60 4.47
CA ASP A 549 38.38 -18.55 5.46
C ASP A 549 37.28 -18.53 6.53
N LYS A 550 37.68 -18.73 7.79
CA LYS A 550 36.79 -18.82 8.94
C LYS A 550 36.03 -17.51 9.20
N GLU A 551 36.69 -16.35 9.05
CA GLU A 551 36.06 -15.05 9.30
C GLU A 551 34.96 -14.77 8.28
N ILE A 552 35.22 -15.04 7.01
CA ILE A 552 34.25 -14.90 5.92
C ILE A 552 33.07 -15.85 6.14
N ARG A 553 33.34 -17.12 6.46
CA ARG A 553 32.30 -18.12 6.71
C ARG A 553 31.40 -17.76 7.88
N GLU A 554 31.98 -17.35 9.02
CA GLU A 554 31.22 -16.96 10.22
C GLU A 554 30.40 -15.67 9.97
N CYS A 555 30.98 -14.68 9.28
CA CYS A 555 30.27 -13.46 8.91
C CYS A 555 29.15 -13.76 7.92
N GLY A 556 29.41 -14.56 6.89
CA GLY A 556 28.41 -15.01 5.91
C GLY A 556 27.23 -15.70 6.57
N LEU A 557 27.49 -16.68 7.45
CA LEU A 557 26.45 -17.37 8.22
C LEU A 557 25.60 -16.41 9.08
N LYS A 558 26.24 -15.43 9.73
CA LYS A 558 25.52 -14.41 10.51
C LYS A 558 24.64 -13.55 9.61
N LEU A 559 25.17 -13.08 8.48
CA LEU A 559 24.43 -12.25 7.52
C LEU A 559 23.23 -13.00 6.93
N VAL A 560 23.39 -14.25 6.52
CA VAL A 560 22.30 -15.06 5.95
C VAL A 560 21.18 -15.32 6.96
N ASN A 561 21.51 -15.61 8.22
CA ASN A 561 20.54 -15.95 9.27
C ASN A 561 19.97 -14.73 10.00
N GLU A 562 20.48 -13.53 9.75
CA GLU A 562 20.03 -12.31 10.42
C GLU A 562 18.63 -11.91 9.93
N ARG A 563 17.69 -11.76 10.88
CA ARG A 563 16.33 -11.28 10.57
C ARG A 563 16.25 -9.78 10.84
N PHE A 564 16.25 -8.99 9.79
CA PHE A 564 16.00 -7.55 9.90
C PHE A 564 14.48 -7.31 9.94
N ARG A 565 13.98 -6.78 11.07
CA ARG A 565 12.61 -6.27 11.14
C ARG A 565 12.58 -4.90 10.47
N LEU A 566 11.93 -4.80 9.31
CA LEU A 566 11.54 -3.52 8.72
C LEU A 566 10.65 -2.75 9.72
N SER A 567 10.73 -1.41 9.73
CA SER A 567 9.93 -0.57 10.63
C SER A 567 8.44 -0.92 10.54
N LYS A 568 7.70 -0.81 11.66
CA LYS A 568 6.26 -1.15 11.74
C LYS A 568 5.38 -0.45 10.68
N ILE A 569 5.82 0.70 10.17
CA ILE A 569 5.10 1.47 9.13
C ILE A 569 5.14 0.75 7.78
N HIS A 570 6.25 0.12 7.41
CA HIS A 570 6.39 -0.61 6.15
C HIS A 570 5.86 -2.06 6.21
N SER A 571 5.79 -2.66 7.38
CA SER A 571 5.33 -4.05 7.54
C SER A 571 3.84 -4.25 7.24
N GLN A 572 3.02 -3.22 7.38
CA GLN A 572 1.57 -3.32 7.12
C GLN A 572 1.19 -3.23 5.63
N GLN A 573 1.95 -2.48 4.82
CA GLN A 573 1.67 -2.37 3.38
C GLN A 573 2.34 -3.45 2.51
N VAL A 574 3.36 -4.13 3.04
CA VAL A 574 4.25 -5.02 2.28
C VAL A 574 4.11 -6.49 2.72
N ALA A 575 3.09 -6.81 3.50
CA ALA A 575 2.91 -8.12 4.13
C ALA A 575 2.68 -9.32 3.16
N ASP A 576 2.43 -9.11 1.87
CA ASP A 576 1.89 -10.15 0.98
C ASP A 576 2.85 -10.84 0.00
N LEU A 577 4.13 -10.44 -0.05
CA LEU A 577 5.11 -11.07 -0.94
C LEU A 577 6.28 -11.62 -0.13
N SER A 578 6.83 -12.76 -0.55
CA SER A 578 8.09 -13.26 0.04
C SER A 578 9.19 -12.19 -0.10
N GLU A 579 10.16 -12.15 0.83
CA GLU A 579 11.29 -11.21 0.78
C GLU A 579 11.96 -11.18 -0.59
N PHE A 580 12.08 -12.34 -1.22
CA PHE A 580 12.61 -12.52 -2.57
C PHE A 580 11.88 -11.68 -3.63
N LYS A 581 10.54 -11.69 -3.65
CA LYS A 581 9.73 -10.93 -4.63
C LYS A 581 9.80 -9.41 -4.42
N LYS A 582 10.26 -8.98 -3.26
CA LYS A 582 10.37 -7.57 -2.87
C LYS A 582 11.76 -6.99 -3.08
N LEU A 583 12.76 -7.81 -3.42
CA LEU A 583 14.12 -7.35 -3.63
C LEU A 583 14.23 -6.11 -4.53
N PRO A 584 13.48 -5.99 -5.65
CA PRO A 584 13.51 -4.78 -6.47
C PRO A 584 13.12 -3.48 -5.75
N THR A 585 12.37 -3.59 -4.66
CA THR A 585 11.98 -2.43 -3.82
C THR A 585 12.88 -2.29 -2.59
N LEU A 586 13.21 -3.40 -1.93
CA LEU A 586 13.95 -3.41 -0.68
C LEU A 586 15.40 -2.95 -0.84
N ILE A 587 16.05 -3.30 -1.95
CA ILE A 587 17.45 -2.95 -2.18
C ILE A 587 17.64 -1.46 -2.43
N PRO A 588 16.92 -0.80 -3.37
CA PRO A 588 16.99 0.64 -3.52
C PRO A 588 16.62 1.40 -2.24
N GLU A 589 15.64 0.91 -1.48
CA GLU A 589 15.26 1.49 -0.18
C GLU A 589 16.38 1.39 0.84
N ALA A 590 17.05 0.25 0.95
CA ALA A 590 18.20 0.06 1.84
C ALA A 590 19.37 0.99 1.50
N ILE A 591 19.65 1.18 0.20
CA ILE A 591 20.67 2.11 -0.30
C ILE A 591 20.32 3.55 0.08
N ASN A 592 19.07 3.97 -0.18
CA ASN A 592 18.62 5.33 0.13
C ASN A 592 18.65 5.62 1.64
N ASN A 593 18.32 4.62 2.47
CA ASN A 593 18.43 4.71 3.92
C ASN A 593 19.90 4.87 4.38
N LEU A 594 20.84 4.17 3.75
CA LEU A 594 22.28 4.32 4.02
C LEU A 594 22.78 5.70 3.60
N ARG A 595 22.44 6.15 2.40
CA ARG A 595 22.77 7.49 1.88
C ARG A 595 22.26 8.61 2.78
N TYR A 596 21.03 8.50 3.23
CA TYR A 596 20.44 9.47 4.17
C TYR A 596 21.24 9.58 5.46
N GLU A 597 21.66 8.46 6.03
CA GLU A 597 22.47 8.42 7.25
C GLU A 597 23.88 8.98 7.05
N MET A 598 24.54 8.64 5.91
CA MET A 598 25.84 9.19 5.55
C MET A 598 25.80 10.71 5.37
N LEU A 599 24.79 11.23 4.67
CA LEU A 599 24.58 12.68 4.53
C LEU A 599 24.33 13.34 5.88
N THR A 600 23.54 12.71 6.75
CA THR A 600 23.29 13.23 8.10
C THR A 600 24.57 13.31 8.93
N GLN A 601 25.40 12.28 8.90
CA GLN A 601 26.70 12.29 9.61
C GLN A 601 27.64 13.36 9.03
N ARG A 602 27.71 13.53 7.71
CA ARG A 602 28.54 14.54 7.07
C ARG A 602 28.06 15.97 7.39
N ILE A 603 26.75 16.22 7.37
CA ILE A 603 26.17 17.51 7.76
C ILE A 603 26.54 17.86 9.22
N ASN A 604 26.44 16.89 10.14
CA ASN A 604 26.82 17.09 11.54
C ASN A 604 28.32 17.37 11.70
N ALA A 605 29.19 16.69 10.93
CA ALA A 605 30.62 16.95 10.92
C ALA A 605 30.95 18.36 10.39
N LEU A 606 30.32 18.80 9.30
CA LEU A 606 30.47 20.15 8.76
C LEU A 606 29.96 21.21 9.77
N GLN A 607 28.88 20.96 10.48
CA GLN A 607 28.42 21.86 11.55
C GLN A 607 29.41 21.99 12.71
N ALA A 608 30.10 20.89 13.07
CA ALA A 608 31.14 20.92 14.08
C ALA A 608 32.36 21.71 13.61
N GLN A 609 32.77 21.56 12.36
CA GLN A 609 33.88 22.32 11.75
C GLN A 609 33.55 23.81 11.66
N LEU A 610 32.33 24.18 11.25
CA LEU A 610 31.89 25.56 11.17
C LEU A 610 31.92 26.29 12.53
N LYS A 611 31.79 25.58 13.65
CA LYS A 611 31.87 26.18 15.00
C LYS A 611 33.32 26.55 15.38
N THR A 612 34.33 25.94 14.78
CA THR A 612 35.72 26.09 15.13
C THR A 612 36.52 26.87 14.07
N GLU A 613 36.02 26.93 12.84
CA GLU A 613 36.71 27.63 11.75
C GLU A 613 36.61 29.14 11.89
N LYS A 614 37.73 29.84 11.71
CA LYS A 614 37.86 31.30 11.83
C LYS A 614 38.15 32.00 10.51
N ASN A 615 38.55 31.26 9.46
CA ASN A 615 38.80 31.83 8.16
C ASN A 615 37.50 32.08 7.40
N PRO A 616 37.17 33.33 7.00
CA PRO A 616 35.91 33.64 6.32
C PRO A 616 35.69 32.89 5.01
N GLU A 617 36.75 32.68 4.21
CA GLU A 617 36.66 31.92 2.94
C GLU A 617 36.37 30.44 3.19
N ALA A 618 37.04 29.82 4.16
CA ALA A 618 36.78 28.44 4.56
C ALA A 618 35.38 28.26 5.15
N VAL A 619 34.89 29.20 5.95
CA VAL A 619 33.51 29.19 6.48
C VAL A 619 32.51 29.22 5.32
N MET A 620 32.72 30.07 4.31
CA MET A 620 31.82 30.16 3.17
C MET A 620 31.77 28.87 2.33
N GLN A 621 32.93 28.22 2.14
CA GLN A 621 33.03 26.92 1.47
C GLN A 621 32.28 25.82 2.25
N LEU A 622 32.54 25.72 3.56
CA LEU A 622 31.86 24.74 4.43
C LEU A 622 30.34 24.95 4.48
N MET A 623 29.88 26.22 4.50
CA MET A 623 28.42 26.52 4.44
C MET A 623 27.81 26.10 3.11
N THR A 624 28.51 26.32 2.00
CA THR A 624 28.03 25.90 0.67
C THR A 624 27.94 24.38 0.57
N GLU A 625 28.95 23.66 1.02
CA GLU A 625 28.95 22.19 1.08
C GLU A 625 27.81 21.67 1.97
N GLN A 626 27.61 22.28 3.12
CA GLN A 626 26.52 21.91 4.04
C GLN A 626 25.14 22.11 3.40
N MET A 627 24.90 23.25 2.74
CA MET A 627 23.64 23.53 2.06
C MET A 627 23.34 22.52 0.93
N GLU A 628 24.36 22.15 0.16
CA GLU A 628 24.21 21.17 -0.91
C GLU A 628 23.83 19.79 -0.33
N MET A 629 24.50 19.35 0.72
CA MET A 629 24.19 18.08 1.39
C MET A 629 22.83 18.09 2.08
N GLN A 630 22.38 19.21 2.63
CA GLN A 630 21.03 19.35 3.17
C GLN A 630 19.96 19.20 2.09
N LYS A 631 20.16 19.80 0.90
CA LYS A 631 19.26 19.64 -0.25
C LYS A 631 19.17 18.19 -0.70
N GLN A 632 20.33 17.52 -0.82
CA GLN A 632 20.37 16.10 -1.20
C GLN A 632 19.65 15.22 -0.17
N ARG A 633 19.86 15.46 1.13
CA ARG A 633 19.19 14.74 2.21
C ARG A 633 17.68 14.98 2.20
N GLN A 634 17.23 16.21 1.98
CA GLN A 634 15.81 16.55 1.87
C GLN A 634 15.17 15.85 0.67
N HIS A 635 15.82 15.87 -0.48
CA HIS A 635 15.34 15.16 -1.67
C HIS A 635 15.15 13.65 -1.45
N LEU A 636 16.15 12.99 -0.80
CA LEU A 636 16.05 11.58 -0.43
C LEU A 636 14.89 11.32 0.52
N SER A 637 14.71 12.18 1.53
CA SER A 637 13.63 12.06 2.50
C SER A 637 12.25 12.15 1.86
N GLU A 638 12.01 13.16 1.02
CA GLU A 638 10.70 13.45 0.45
C GLU A 638 10.32 12.51 -0.70
N LYS A 639 11.26 12.22 -1.59
CA LYS A 639 10.98 11.45 -2.82
C LYS A 639 11.25 9.97 -2.71
N CYS A 640 12.27 9.57 -1.95
CA CYS A 640 12.71 8.19 -1.91
C CYS A 640 12.27 7.44 -0.66
N LEU A 641 12.15 8.12 0.49
CA LEU A 641 11.81 7.50 1.78
C LEU A 641 10.40 7.85 2.27
N GLY A 642 9.69 8.75 1.59
CA GLY A 642 8.35 9.19 2.00
C GLY A 642 8.29 9.90 3.36
N ILE A 643 9.44 10.31 3.90
CA ILE A 643 9.55 11.00 5.18
C ILE A 643 9.43 12.49 4.91
N ARG A 644 8.35 13.13 5.35
CA ARG A 644 8.26 14.59 5.36
C ARG A 644 9.16 15.14 6.47
N VAL A 645 10.29 15.74 6.11
CA VAL A 645 11.09 16.54 7.05
C VAL A 645 10.35 17.86 7.27
N ILE A 646 9.80 18.05 8.45
CA ILE A 646 9.35 19.36 8.91
C ILE A 646 10.64 20.07 9.35
N ASN A 647 11.08 21.09 8.60
CA ASN A 647 12.17 21.95 9.02
C ASN A 647 11.77 22.63 10.35
N PRO A 648 12.69 22.72 11.32
CA PRO A 648 12.42 23.33 12.62
C PRO A 648 12.08 24.82 12.51
#